data_fc7eba4b3508f7b03a7e2f348131efc7
#
_entry.id   fc7eba4b3508f7b03a7e2f348131efc7
#
_cell.length_a   1.000
_cell.length_b   1.000
_cell.length_c   1.000
_cell.angle_alpha   90.00
_cell.angle_beta   90.00
_cell.angle_gamma   90.00
#
_symmetry.space_group_name_H-M   'P 1'
#
loop_
_entity.id
_entity.type
_entity.pdbx_description
1 polymer ?
#
loop_
_entity_poly.entity_id
_entity_poly.type
_entity_poly.pdbx_seq_one_letter_code
_entity_poly.pdbx_strand_id
1 'polypeptide(L)'
;SFSILKDATATALYGTRGANGVMIITTKSGKDLDKPIINFRLEGALTSLTKVPEMADGVTYMEAYNEGAARPTSAATPYSREKIEGTRAGLNPYLYPNVDWYDEMFKKNAFAQRANFNIRGGNKKMDYFMSVGVKHSDGNLNSLSEKYGFSYNNNINVTNYDFINNLNVQATPTTKLSLGLNASIKDWKGPNASTSSLFASTMEHNPVDYPVSFPAGYGYDTEDIMWGDKSGGPFATGGYMNPVADYVTGYKTNHTSIITANFKLQQDLGMFIKGLTFNGLFSYKNHSSSNATRVSDYNAFEVASQNDETGEYTLRRTGNERGTAIKTSGSHSGNRKLYLQATLDYKHTFGGVHDVNAMFLFNRQQYNTNNVTDLFSSLPERKQGIAGRVSYAYDGRYMAEANFGYNGSENFASGNRYGFFPSIAVGYNISNEKFWDNIRPVISNLKLRGSWGLVGNDNTGAGRFTYLEDIDLGGSPGYTTGVGGNRVTYKGPKWSRFFNPNLGWEIGEKINVGIDLQLYNSFNLTVEAFKETRRDIFLSRGSTIPDFLGLSGATVYANLGKMKNIGMDLSIDYNKQVNKDLFLSFKGTFTYAHNTILERDEPPFQEYPNLSSVGHSLGQYLLYIDNGLFPDEKTIHNNPDQKALGYTPQPGDIWYHNLPNYRGEYDNVIDGNDRRYVGNPQDPEIVYGFGPSIKFKKWDFSFFFQGVAKTSILMSGIHPFGEARIRGLFKYIADDHWTTENQNIDAKYPRLTLENNGNNTQNSTYWLRNGSFLKLKNAEVGYTFKGWRFYLSGQNLLTFSPFDYWDPEMGSGSGMKYPTQRIINFGIQVTFNNK
;
A
#
# COMPACT_ATOMS: atom_id res chain seq x y z
N SER A 1 -9.49 -2.93 -22.35
CA SER A 1 -8.54 -1.78 -22.32
C SER A 1 -8.76 -0.95 -21.08
N PHE A 2 -7.76 -0.20 -20.71
CA PHE A 2 -7.85 0.82 -19.67
C PHE A 2 -7.20 2.11 -20.19
N SER A 3 -7.69 3.25 -19.69
CA SER A 3 -7.15 4.57 -19.96
C SER A 3 -7.06 5.36 -18.65
N ILE A 4 -6.01 6.13 -18.47
CA ILE A 4 -5.81 6.97 -17.28
C ILE A 4 -5.93 8.42 -17.73
N LEU A 5 -6.90 9.13 -17.15
CA LEU A 5 -7.13 10.55 -17.36
C LEU A 5 -6.45 11.33 -16.23
N LYS A 6 -5.48 12.18 -16.56
CA LYS A 6 -4.68 12.94 -15.59
C LYS A 6 -5.02 14.43 -15.59
N ASP A 7 -5.39 14.98 -16.75
CA ASP A 7 -5.64 16.40 -16.96
C ASP A 7 -6.96 16.87 -16.37
N ALA A 8 -7.04 18.13 -16.01
CA ALA A 8 -8.27 18.74 -15.50
C ALA A 8 -9.41 18.65 -16.51
N THR A 9 -9.16 18.87 -17.79
CA THR A 9 -10.16 18.77 -18.88
C THR A 9 -10.72 17.36 -19.00
N ALA A 10 -9.87 16.35 -19.00
CA ALA A 10 -10.27 14.97 -19.12
C ALA A 10 -11.04 14.47 -17.87
N THR A 11 -10.76 15.02 -16.69
CA THR A 11 -11.37 14.62 -15.42
C THR A 11 -12.56 15.47 -14.99
N ALA A 12 -12.80 16.63 -15.61
CA ALA A 12 -13.88 17.57 -15.27
C ALA A 12 -15.27 16.92 -15.17
N LEU A 13 -15.55 15.95 -16.03
CA LEU A 13 -16.82 15.23 -16.10
C LEU A 13 -17.06 14.25 -14.93
N TYR A 14 -16.01 13.92 -14.17
CA TYR A 14 -16.07 12.97 -13.07
C TYR A 14 -16.23 13.65 -11.71
N GLY A 15 -16.37 14.98 -11.69
CA GLY A 15 -16.57 15.78 -10.49
C GLY A 15 -15.46 15.57 -9.45
N THR A 16 -15.84 15.47 -8.18
CA THR A 16 -14.89 15.26 -7.05
C THR A 16 -13.99 14.05 -7.19
N ARG A 17 -14.42 13.04 -7.95
CA ARG A 17 -13.64 11.81 -8.20
C ARG A 17 -12.49 12.02 -9.20
N GLY A 18 -12.51 13.14 -9.93
CA GLY A 18 -11.50 13.47 -10.92
C GLY A 18 -10.24 14.15 -10.37
N ALA A 19 -10.26 14.62 -9.13
CA ALA A 19 -9.18 15.42 -8.54
C ALA A 19 -7.79 14.73 -8.60
N ASN A 20 -7.75 13.41 -8.37
CA ASN A 20 -6.51 12.63 -8.38
C ASN A 20 -6.35 11.75 -9.64
N GLY A 21 -7.06 12.09 -10.71
CA GLY A 21 -7.10 11.31 -11.96
C GLY A 21 -8.23 10.29 -12.00
N VAL A 22 -8.50 9.75 -13.19
CA VAL A 22 -9.57 8.77 -13.43
C VAL A 22 -9.04 7.62 -14.26
N MET A 23 -9.22 6.39 -13.79
CA MET A 23 -8.97 5.18 -14.57
C MET A 23 -10.27 4.69 -15.20
N ILE A 24 -10.33 4.65 -16.52
CA ILE A 24 -11.46 4.12 -17.29
C ILE A 24 -11.12 2.69 -17.71
N ILE A 25 -11.98 1.74 -17.34
CA ILE A 25 -11.85 0.33 -17.74
C ILE A 25 -12.98 0.00 -18.73
N THR A 26 -12.60 -0.38 -19.97
CA THR A 26 -13.53 -0.86 -20.97
C THR A 26 -13.51 -2.37 -21.04
N THR A 27 -14.62 -3.00 -20.71
CA THR A 27 -14.79 -4.45 -20.73
C THR A 27 -15.00 -4.98 -22.16
N LYS A 28 -14.81 -6.27 -22.35
CA LYS A 28 -15.09 -6.94 -23.61
C LYS A 28 -16.60 -6.91 -23.90
N SER A 29 -16.96 -6.83 -25.20
CA SER A 29 -18.33 -6.95 -25.70
C SER A 29 -18.39 -8.03 -26.79
N GLY A 30 -19.58 -8.41 -27.15
CA GLY A 30 -19.85 -9.33 -28.26
C GLY A 30 -20.24 -8.64 -29.58
N LYS A 31 -20.10 -7.30 -29.64
CA LYS A 31 -20.50 -6.51 -30.79
C LYS A 31 -19.78 -6.98 -32.08
N ASP A 32 -20.53 -7.04 -33.19
CA ASP A 32 -20.05 -7.38 -34.52
C ASP A 32 -19.40 -8.77 -34.63
N LEU A 33 -19.90 -9.74 -33.85
CA LEU A 33 -19.46 -11.14 -33.92
C LEU A 33 -20.59 -11.99 -34.52
N ASP A 34 -20.42 -12.45 -35.76
CA ASP A 34 -21.41 -13.30 -36.43
C ASP A 34 -21.59 -14.65 -35.73
N LYS A 35 -20.56 -15.14 -35.07
CA LYS A 35 -20.57 -16.40 -34.31
C LYS A 35 -20.00 -16.18 -32.91
N PRO A 36 -20.51 -16.88 -31.87
CA PRO A 36 -19.97 -16.80 -30.52
C PRO A 36 -18.52 -17.26 -30.43
N ILE A 37 -17.72 -16.53 -29.63
CA ILE A 37 -16.37 -16.92 -29.24
C ILE A 37 -16.41 -17.42 -27.80
N ILE A 38 -15.97 -18.65 -27.61
CA ILE A 38 -15.87 -19.29 -26.29
C ILE A 38 -14.41 -19.43 -25.92
N ASN A 39 -14.03 -19.00 -24.72
CA ASN A 39 -12.70 -19.18 -24.16
C ASN A 39 -12.80 -19.92 -22.85
N PHE A 40 -11.92 -20.89 -22.68
CA PHE A 40 -11.69 -21.59 -21.43
C PHE A 40 -10.21 -21.47 -21.06
N ARG A 41 -9.91 -21.19 -19.79
CA ARG A 41 -8.57 -21.01 -19.28
C ARG A 41 -8.41 -21.73 -17.95
N LEU A 42 -7.36 -22.54 -17.84
CA LEU A 42 -6.93 -23.19 -16.61
C LEU A 42 -5.50 -22.78 -16.30
N GLU A 43 -5.22 -22.48 -15.04
CA GLU A 43 -3.90 -22.12 -14.57
C GLU A 43 -3.60 -22.80 -13.23
N GLY A 44 -2.36 -23.27 -13.09
CA GLY A 44 -1.78 -23.70 -11.82
C GLY A 44 -0.52 -22.91 -11.54
N ALA A 45 -0.38 -22.38 -10.34
CA ALA A 45 0.75 -21.53 -10.00
C ALA A 45 1.41 -21.97 -8.69
N LEU A 46 2.74 -21.88 -8.67
CA LEU A 46 3.55 -21.94 -7.46
C LEU A 46 3.88 -20.52 -7.03
N THR A 47 3.68 -20.24 -5.74
CA THR A 47 3.97 -18.94 -5.13
C THR A 47 5.04 -19.13 -4.06
N SER A 48 6.04 -18.25 -4.03
CA SER A 48 7.07 -18.18 -3.00
C SER A 48 7.33 -16.73 -2.60
N LEU A 49 7.93 -16.50 -1.44
CA LEU A 49 8.30 -15.14 -1.03
C LEU A 49 9.51 -14.66 -1.84
N THR A 50 9.57 -13.37 -2.18
CA THR A 50 10.66 -12.81 -3.00
C THR A 50 11.97 -12.75 -2.24
N LYS A 51 11.93 -12.22 -1.01
CA LYS A 51 13.08 -12.12 -0.11
C LYS A 51 12.61 -12.10 1.33
N VAL A 52 13.20 -12.98 2.13
CA VAL A 52 12.99 -13.07 3.58
C VAL A 52 14.30 -12.65 4.25
N PRO A 53 14.29 -11.74 5.22
CA PRO A 53 15.47 -11.43 6.01
C PRO A 53 16.01 -12.68 6.72
N GLU A 54 17.32 -12.89 6.68
CA GLU A 54 17.96 -14.03 7.34
C GLU A 54 18.17 -13.71 8.82
N MET A 55 17.85 -14.67 9.70
CA MET A 55 18.09 -14.59 11.13
C MET A 55 19.38 -15.32 11.48
N ALA A 56 20.04 -14.88 12.55
CA ALA A 56 21.17 -15.59 13.15
C ALA A 56 20.68 -16.87 13.84
N ASP A 57 21.50 -17.92 13.81
CA ASP A 57 21.23 -19.13 14.58
C ASP A 57 21.41 -18.90 16.10
N GLY A 58 20.95 -19.84 16.90
CA GLY A 58 20.96 -19.72 18.38
C GLY A 58 22.34 -19.53 18.99
N VAL A 59 23.39 -20.13 18.43
CA VAL A 59 24.76 -19.98 18.93
C VAL A 59 25.25 -18.56 18.68
N THR A 60 25.15 -18.09 17.43
CA THR A 60 25.49 -16.72 17.03
C THR A 60 24.68 -15.70 17.85
N TYR A 61 23.39 -15.97 18.08
CA TYR A 61 22.54 -15.12 18.92
C TYR A 61 23.08 -14.99 20.36
N MET A 62 23.44 -16.12 21.01
CA MET A 62 23.95 -16.12 22.39
C MET A 62 25.31 -15.43 22.49
N GLU A 63 26.20 -15.63 21.52
CA GLU A 63 27.51 -14.98 21.48
C GLU A 63 27.35 -13.46 21.35
N ALA A 64 26.51 -12.98 20.45
CA ALA A 64 26.18 -11.55 20.28
C ALA A 64 25.47 -10.95 21.51
N TYR A 65 24.58 -11.70 22.15
CA TYR A 65 23.94 -11.30 23.39
C TYR A 65 24.97 -11.13 24.50
N ASN A 66 25.89 -12.13 24.65
CA ASN A 66 26.95 -12.09 25.65
C ASN A 66 27.93 -10.94 25.41
N GLU A 67 28.24 -10.60 24.17
CA GLU A 67 29.01 -9.37 23.83
C GLU A 67 28.33 -8.12 24.39
N GLY A 68 27.02 -7.97 24.14
CA GLY A 68 26.23 -6.86 24.70
C GLY A 68 26.17 -6.89 26.25
N ALA A 69 26.11 -8.09 26.85
CA ALA A 69 26.06 -8.29 28.30
C ALA A 69 27.39 -8.01 29.00
N ALA A 70 28.52 -8.18 28.31
CA ALA A 70 29.85 -7.96 28.86
C ALA A 70 30.16 -6.48 29.15
N ARG A 71 29.25 -5.55 28.84
CA ARG A 71 29.42 -4.12 29.08
C ARG A 71 29.31 -3.77 30.56
N PRO A 72 30.13 -2.83 31.06
CA PRO A 72 30.16 -2.51 32.52
C PRO A 72 28.82 -2.01 33.08
N THR A 73 27.97 -1.46 32.24
CA THR A 73 26.66 -0.91 32.64
C THR A 73 25.53 -1.94 32.53
N SER A 74 25.77 -3.11 31.95
CA SER A 74 24.74 -4.14 31.78
C SER A 74 24.49 -4.90 33.06
N ALA A 75 23.23 -4.97 33.50
CA ALA A 75 22.76 -5.83 34.59
C ALA A 75 22.30 -7.21 34.13
N ALA A 76 22.42 -7.50 32.83
CA ALA A 76 21.93 -8.74 32.22
C ALA A 76 22.88 -9.92 32.54
N THR A 77 22.27 -11.07 32.75
CA THR A 77 23.02 -12.34 32.94
C THR A 77 23.35 -12.92 31.57
N PRO A 78 24.66 -13.12 31.26
CA PRO A 78 25.06 -13.75 30.01
C PRO A 78 24.63 -15.22 29.93
N TYR A 79 24.47 -15.72 28.72
CA TYR A 79 24.32 -17.17 28.47
C TYR A 79 25.59 -17.92 28.89
N SER A 80 25.39 -19.01 29.59
CA SER A 80 26.51 -19.83 30.04
C SER A 80 27.22 -20.51 28.87
N ARG A 81 28.52 -20.77 29.04
CA ARG A 81 29.30 -21.54 28.07
C ARG A 81 28.70 -22.93 27.82
N GLU A 82 28.18 -23.57 28.85
CA GLU A 82 27.50 -24.86 28.74
C GLU A 82 26.29 -24.78 27.83
N LYS A 83 25.44 -23.74 27.98
CA LYS A 83 24.27 -23.52 27.13
C LYS A 83 24.68 -23.34 25.67
N ILE A 84 25.72 -22.53 25.39
CA ILE A 84 26.25 -22.29 24.06
C ILE A 84 26.78 -23.58 23.44
N GLU A 85 27.65 -24.31 24.14
CA GLU A 85 28.24 -25.54 23.63
C GLU A 85 27.22 -26.68 23.50
N GLY A 86 26.24 -26.78 24.41
CA GLY A 86 25.16 -27.75 24.33
C GLY A 86 24.25 -27.46 23.10
N THR A 87 23.94 -26.20 22.83
CA THR A 87 23.19 -25.80 21.63
C THR A 87 24.00 -26.07 20.36
N ARG A 88 25.32 -25.74 20.35
CA ARG A 88 26.22 -25.99 19.22
C ARG A 88 26.35 -27.48 18.92
N ALA A 89 26.41 -28.32 19.95
CA ALA A 89 26.47 -29.77 19.83
C ALA A 89 25.13 -30.43 19.45
N GLY A 90 24.03 -29.70 19.46
CA GLY A 90 22.68 -30.21 19.18
C GLY A 90 22.20 -31.21 20.23
N LEU A 91 22.53 -30.97 21.53
CA LEU A 91 22.07 -31.80 22.64
C LEU A 91 20.56 -31.73 22.81
N ASN A 92 20.00 -32.23 23.92
CA ASN A 92 18.58 -32.29 24.18
C ASN A 92 17.86 -30.94 23.78
N PRO A 93 17.01 -30.93 22.74
CA PRO A 93 16.43 -29.69 22.18
C PRO A 93 15.43 -29.00 23.12
N TYR A 94 15.04 -29.65 24.22
CA TYR A 94 14.21 -29.05 25.26
C TYR A 94 15.02 -28.23 26.27
N LEU A 95 16.28 -28.58 26.46
CA LEU A 95 17.23 -27.86 27.33
C LEU A 95 18.11 -26.90 26.55
N TYR A 96 18.46 -27.27 25.33
CA TYR A 96 19.33 -26.50 24.41
C TYR A 96 18.62 -26.22 23.10
N PRO A 97 17.45 -25.51 23.13
CA PRO A 97 16.72 -25.20 21.90
C PRO A 97 17.53 -24.31 20.95
N ASN A 98 17.31 -24.53 19.67
CA ASN A 98 17.80 -23.71 18.57
C ASN A 98 16.70 -23.68 17.50
N VAL A 99 15.70 -22.81 17.72
CA VAL A 99 14.46 -22.81 16.92
C VAL A 99 14.58 -21.81 15.77
N ASP A 100 14.51 -22.29 14.56
CA ASP A 100 14.22 -21.45 13.40
C ASP A 100 12.69 -21.25 13.30
N TRP A 101 12.20 -20.16 13.87
CA TRP A 101 10.78 -19.85 13.91
C TRP A 101 10.17 -19.66 12.52
N TYR A 102 10.98 -19.17 11.55
CA TYR A 102 10.51 -19.02 10.18
C TYR A 102 10.29 -20.38 9.51
N ASP A 103 11.26 -21.29 9.56
CA ASP A 103 11.15 -22.63 8.97
C ASP A 103 10.08 -23.48 9.68
N GLU A 104 9.85 -23.27 11.00
CA GLU A 104 8.73 -23.91 11.69
C GLU A 104 7.38 -23.44 11.16
N MET A 105 7.20 -22.16 10.89
CA MET A 105 5.90 -21.59 10.57
C MET A 105 5.61 -21.45 9.07
N PHE A 106 6.64 -21.30 8.24
CA PHE A 106 6.46 -20.99 6.81
C PHE A 106 7.06 -22.05 5.90
N LYS A 107 6.30 -22.46 4.90
CA LYS A 107 6.78 -23.29 3.79
C LYS A 107 7.28 -22.43 2.63
N LYS A 108 8.28 -22.93 1.91
CA LYS A 108 8.92 -22.23 0.79
C LYS A 108 7.93 -21.93 -0.35
N ASN A 109 6.98 -22.84 -0.62
CA ASN A 109 6.06 -22.72 -1.74
C ASN A 109 4.62 -22.96 -1.30
N ALA A 110 3.70 -22.21 -1.90
CA ALA A 110 2.26 -22.45 -1.83
C ALA A 110 1.69 -22.64 -3.23
N PHE A 111 0.49 -23.17 -3.34
CA PHE A 111 -0.15 -23.49 -4.60
C PHE A 111 -1.40 -22.63 -4.82
N ALA A 112 -1.59 -22.21 -6.08
CA ALA A 112 -2.80 -21.50 -6.48
C ALA A 112 -3.33 -22.07 -7.80
N GLN A 113 -4.65 -22.06 -7.96
CA GLN A 113 -5.35 -22.56 -9.14
C GLN A 113 -6.35 -21.52 -9.63
N ARG A 114 -6.53 -21.44 -10.92
CA ARG A 114 -7.52 -20.57 -11.53
C ARG A 114 -8.20 -21.25 -12.72
N ALA A 115 -9.51 -21.19 -12.75
CA ALA A 115 -10.31 -21.52 -13.90
C ALA A 115 -11.14 -20.31 -14.34
N ASN A 116 -11.21 -20.04 -15.63
CA ASN A 116 -12.05 -19.00 -16.19
C ASN A 116 -12.71 -19.50 -17.47
N PHE A 117 -14.01 -19.32 -17.53
CA PHE A 117 -14.83 -19.53 -18.72
C PHE A 117 -15.40 -18.20 -19.16
N ASN A 118 -15.34 -17.88 -20.45
CA ASN A 118 -16.06 -16.74 -20.99
C ASN A 118 -16.61 -17.00 -22.38
N ILE A 119 -17.77 -16.41 -22.62
CA ILE A 119 -18.46 -16.45 -23.91
C ILE A 119 -18.85 -15.03 -24.31
N ARG A 120 -18.69 -14.71 -25.57
CA ARG A 120 -19.16 -13.45 -26.15
C ARG A 120 -19.69 -13.69 -27.55
N GLY A 121 -20.73 -12.97 -27.89
CA GLY A 121 -21.37 -13.04 -29.21
C GLY A 121 -22.43 -11.97 -29.35
N GLY A 122 -22.94 -11.81 -30.55
CA GLY A 122 -23.99 -10.84 -30.77
C GLY A 122 -24.21 -10.57 -32.23
N ASN A 123 -25.28 -9.86 -32.48
CA ASN A 123 -25.69 -9.37 -33.81
C ASN A 123 -26.08 -7.89 -33.71
N LYS A 124 -26.64 -7.35 -34.77
CA LYS A 124 -27.10 -5.93 -34.82
C LYS A 124 -28.14 -5.58 -33.76
N LYS A 125 -28.93 -6.55 -33.25
CA LYS A 125 -29.99 -6.32 -32.28
C LYS A 125 -29.56 -6.57 -30.83
N MET A 126 -28.59 -7.47 -30.60
CA MET A 126 -28.20 -7.84 -29.27
C MET A 126 -26.73 -8.28 -29.27
N ASP A 127 -25.96 -7.83 -28.32
CA ASP A 127 -24.61 -8.35 -28.00
C ASP A 127 -24.46 -8.65 -26.52
N TYR A 128 -23.68 -9.67 -26.23
CA TYR A 128 -23.43 -10.13 -24.87
C TYR A 128 -21.99 -10.55 -24.61
N PHE A 129 -21.58 -10.40 -23.37
CA PHE A 129 -20.37 -10.98 -22.81
C PHE A 129 -20.67 -11.55 -21.43
N MET A 130 -20.37 -12.83 -21.23
CA MET A 130 -20.47 -13.50 -19.93
C MET A 130 -19.12 -14.10 -19.57
N SER A 131 -18.71 -13.97 -18.31
CA SER A 131 -17.51 -14.60 -17.76
C SER A 131 -17.77 -15.12 -16.37
N VAL A 132 -17.29 -16.35 -16.11
CA VAL A 132 -17.28 -16.98 -14.79
C VAL A 132 -15.84 -17.37 -14.49
N GLY A 133 -15.35 -16.97 -13.33
CA GLY A 133 -14.00 -17.26 -12.86
C GLY A 133 -14.02 -17.83 -11.45
N VAL A 134 -13.16 -18.81 -11.20
CA VAL A 134 -12.88 -19.32 -9.86
C VAL A 134 -11.37 -19.28 -9.68
N LYS A 135 -10.93 -18.72 -8.56
CA LYS A 135 -9.52 -18.69 -8.16
C LYS A 135 -9.41 -19.21 -6.74
N HIS A 136 -8.61 -20.22 -6.55
CA HIS A 136 -8.25 -20.77 -5.25
C HIS A 136 -6.76 -20.51 -4.99
N SER A 137 -6.41 -20.13 -3.76
CA SER A 137 -5.01 -19.85 -3.39
C SER A 137 -4.78 -20.27 -1.94
N ASP A 138 -3.75 -21.08 -1.72
CA ASP A 138 -3.25 -21.41 -0.41
C ASP A 138 -2.20 -20.40 0.05
N GLY A 139 -2.04 -20.28 1.38
CA GLY A 139 -0.97 -19.49 1.99
C GLY A 139 0.32 -20.31 2.17
N ASN A 140 1.38 -19.59 2.48
CA ASN A 140 2.70 -20.16 2.73
C ASN A 140 2.91 -20.61 4.20
N LEU A 141 1.87 -20.76 5.01
CA LEU A 141 1.99 -21.27 6.36
C LEU A 141 2.05 -22.80 6.38
N ASN A 142 2.84 -23.36 7.29
CA ASN A 142 2.90 -24.80 7.51
C ASN A 142 1.58 -25.33 8.10
N SER A 143 1.24 -26.58 7.84
CA SER A 143 0.02 -27.22 8.39
C SER A 143 0.23 -27.69 9.84
N LEU A 144 0.61 -26.76 10.72
CA LEU A 144 0.96 -27.08 12.12
C LEU A 144 -0.24 -27.46 12.98
N SER A 145 -1.43 -26.97 12.67
CA SER A 145 -2.64 -27.35 13.39
C SER A 145 -2.88 -28.85 13.35
N GLU A 146 -2.64 -29.51 12.24
CA GLU A 146 -2.73 -30.97 12.11
C GLU A 146 -1.62 -31.70 12.90
N LYS A 147 -0.37 -31.17 12.83
CA LYS A 147 0.77 -31.67 13.61
C LYS A 147 0.48 -31.71 15.12
N TYR A 148 -0.26 -30.72 15.60
CA TYR A 148 -0.63 -30.58 17.01
C TYR A 148 -2.04 -31.07 17.34
N GLY A 149 -2.67 -31.89 16.48
CA GLY A 149 -3.93 -32.57 16.77
C GLY A 149 -5.19 -31.72 16.71
N PHE A 150 -5.13 -30.48 16.18
CA PHE A 150 -6.32 -29.67 16.00
C PHE A 150 -7.16 -30.16 14.82
N SER A 151 -8.49 -30.19 15.00
CA SER A 151 -9.46 -30.68 13.99
C SER A 151 -9.69 -29.69 12.83
N TYR A 152 -9.00 -28.56 12.79
CA TYR A 152 -9.09 -27.54 11.76
C TYR A 152 -7.74 -27.22 11.16
N ASN A 153 -7.74 -26.85 9.87
CA ASN A 153 -6.57 -26.29 9.22
C ASN A 153 -6.71 -24.76 9.20
N ASN A 154 -5.75 -24.06 9.74
CA ASN A 154 -5.69 -22.61 9.81
C ASN A 154 -4.68 -21.96 8.86
N ASN A 155 -4.06 -22.73 7.95
CA ASN A 155 -3.37 -22.13 6.83
C ASN A 155 -4.33 -21.21 6.05
N ILE A 156 -3.82 -20.13 5.49
CA ILE A 156 -4.60 -19.21 4.69
C ILE A 156 -5.12 -19.94 3.47
N ASN A 157 -6.41 -19.82 3.26
CA ASN A 157 -7.10 -20.38 2.11
C ASN A 157 -8.07 -19.33 1.57
N VAL A 158 -7.93 -18.97 0.30
CA VAL A 158 -8.76 -17.94 -0.33
C VAL A 158 -9.38 -18.47 -1.61
N THR A 159 -10.71 -18.48 -1.65
CA THR A 159 -11.43 -18.79 -2.88
C THR A 159 -12.22 -17.56 -3.33
N ASN A 160 -11.97 -17.14 -4.58
CA ASN A 160 -12.72 -16.05 -5.21
C ASN A 160 -13.57 -16.62 -6.34
N TYR A 161 -14.84 -16.19 -6.39
CA TYR A 161 -15.78 -16.46 -7.47
C TYR A 161 -16.14 -15.14 -8.12
N ASP A 162 -15.85 -15.00 -9.41
CA ASP A 162 -16.11 -13.81 -10.18
C ASP A 162 -17.13 -14.11 -11.29
N PHE A 163 -18.19 -13.32 -11.34
CA PHE A 163 -19.21 -13.37 -12.37
C PHE A 163 -19.35 -12.01 -13.01
N ILE A 164 -19.22 -11.96 -14.35
CA ILE A 164 -19.38 -10.74 -15.15
C ILE A 164 -20.37 -11.04 -16.26
N ASN A 165 -21.40 -10.21 -16.39
CA ASN A 165 -22.36 -10.26 -17.47
C ASN A 165 -22.57 -8.84 -18.02
N ASN A 166 -22.40 -8.68 -19.32
CA ASN A 166 -22.77 -7.47 -20.05
C ASN A 166 -23.71 -7.87 -21.18
N LEU A 167 -24.89 -7.28 -21.19
CA LEU A 167 -25.92 -7.46 -22.21
C LEU A 167 -26.27 -6.09 -22.79
N ASN A 168 -26.23 -5.95 -24.10
CA ASN A 168 -26.71 -4.79 -24.82
C ASN A 168 -27.82 -5.21 -25.79
N VAL A 169 -28.93 -4.49 -25.78
CA VAL A 169 -30.10 -4.77 -26.62
C VAL A 169 -30.53 -3.50 -27.34
N GLN A 170 -30.62 -3.55 -28.64
CA GLN A 170 -31.24 -2.52 -29.46
C GLN A 170 -32.77 -2.74 -29.41
N ALA A 171 -33.42 -2.08 -28.44
CA ALA A 171 -34.86 -2.27 -28.19
C ALA A 171 -35.72 -1.67 -29.31
N THR A 172 -35.31 -0.51 -29.84
CA THR A 172 -35.88 0.13 -31.05
C THR A 172 -34.75 0.65 -31.94
N PRO A 173 -34.98 1.09 -33.15
CA PRO A 173 -33.91 1.72 -33.95
C PRO A 173 -33.19 2.88 -33.28
N THR A 174 -33.85 3.55 -32.33
CA THR A 174 -33.33 4.74 -31.65
C THR A 174 -33.03 4.50 -30.18
N THR A 175 -33.41 3.33 -29.62
CA THR A 175 -33.26 3.02 -28.17
C THR A 175 -32.34 1.82 -27.93
N LYS A 176 -31.25 2.03 -27.21
CA LYS A 176 -30.39 0.95 -26.76
C LYS A 176 -30.43 0.83 -25.22
N LEU A 177 -30.63 -0.39 -24.76
CA LEU A 177 -30.60 -0.76 -23.34
C LEU A 177 -29.35 -1.59 -23.06
N SER A 178 -28.68 -1.33 -21.94
CA SER A 178 -27.54 -2.14 -21.50
C SER A 178 -27.70 -2.52 -20.03
N LEU A 179 -27.43 -3.77 -19.76
CA LEU A 179 -27.36 -4.33 -18.39
C LEU A 179 -25.97 -4.89 -18.14
N GLY A 180 -25.29 -4.36 -17.15
CA GLY A 180 -24.03 -4.90 -16.64
C GLY A 180 -24.23 -5.43 -15.23
N LEU A 181 -23.93 -6.69 -15.00
CA LEU A 181 -23.95 -7.33 -13.68
C LEU A 181 -22.57 -7.91 -13.37
N ASN A 182 -21.95 -7.44 -12.30
CA ASN A 182 -20.69 -7.95 -11.81
C ASN A 182 -20.88 -8.40 -10.36
N ALA A 183 -20.55 -9.64 -10.06
CA ALA A 183 -20.53 -10.18 -8.71
C ALA A 183 -19.14 -10.79 -8.43
N SER A 184 -18.57 -10.43 -7.30
CA SER A 184 -17.33 -11.03 -6.78
C SER A 184 -17.58 -11.48 -5.35
N ILE A 185 -17.36 -12.77 -5.12
CA ILE A 185 -17.55 -13.42 -3.82
C ILE A 185 -16.16 -13.95 -3.43
N LYS A 186 -15.76 -13.64 -2.19
CA LYS A 186 -14.49 -14.07 -1.63
C LYS A 186 -14.73 -14.79 -0.32
N ASP A 187 -14.35 -16.05 -0.27
CA ASP A 187 -14.23 -16.84 0.94
C ASP A 187 -12.76 -16.87 1.37
N TRP A 188 -12.51 -16.42 2.58
CA TRP A 188 -11.21 -16.43 3.20
C TRP A 188 -11.26 -17.22 4.52
N LYS A 189 -10.31 -18.10 4.72
CA LYS A 189 -10.09 -18.81 5.98
C LYS A 189 -8.62 -18.70 6.33
N GLY A 190 -8.28 -18.55 7.59
CA GLY A 190 -6.90 -18.49 8.04
C GLY A 190 -6.76 -18.28 9.54
N PRO A 191 -5.57 -17.99 10.04
CA PRO A 191 -5.30 -17.76 11.45
C PRO A 191 -5.99 -16.49 11.97
N ASN A 192 -6.12 -16.39 13.29
CA ASN A 192 -6.66 -15.20 13.95
C ASN A 192 -5.72 -14.00 13.81
N ALA A 193 -4.42 -14.22 13.95
CA ALA A 193 -3.41 -13.21 13.74
C ALA A 193 -3.29 -12.84 12.24
N SER A 194 -2.88 -11.61 11.95
CA SER A 194 -2.61 -11.21 10.58
C SER A 194 -1.36 -11.89 10.04
N THR A 195 -1.30 -12.13 8.73
CA THR A 195 -0.11 -12.72 8.08
C THR A 195 1.16 -11.91 8.35
N SER A 196 1.06 -10.58 8.36
CA SER A 196 2.20 -9.71 8.68
C SER A 196 2.63 -9.83 10.13
N SER A 197 1.69 -9.99 11.07
CA SER A 197 2.01 -10.22 12.48
C SER A 197 2.68 -11.57 12.69
N LEU A 198 2.17 -12.64 12.06
CA LEU A 198 2.80 -13.98 12.12
C LEU A 198 4.19 -13.98 11.49
N PHE A 199 4.37 -13.26 10.38
CA PHE A 199 5.68 -13.15 9.75
C PHE A 199 6.66 -12.38 10.65
N ALA A 200 6.26 -11.25 11.23
CA ALA A 200 7.06 -10.48 12.17
C ALA A 200 7.43 -11.33 13.41
N SER A 201 6.48 -12.09 13.95
CA SER A 201 6.70 -12.91 15.14
C SER A 201 7.81 -13.94 14.96
N THR A 202 8.03 -14.48 13.76
CA THR A 202 9.14 -15.41 13.50
C THR A 202 10.53 -14.77 13.65
N MET A 203 10.62 -13.45 13.55
CA MET A 203 11.87 -12.67 13.66
C MET A 203 12.00 -11.97 15.01
N GLU A 204 10.88 -11.77 15.70
CA GLU A 204 10.83 -11.09 16.99
C GLU A 204 11.05 -12.05 18.17
N HIS A 205 11.11 -13.36 17.94
CA HIS A 205 11.26 -14.33 19.03
C HIS A 205 12.67 -14.88 19.14
N ASN A 206 13.05 -15.13 20.40
CA ASN A 206 14.35 -15.65 20.78
C ASN A 206 14.47 -17.12 20.34
N PRO A 207 15.57 -17.52 19.68
CA PRO A 207 15.74 -18.88 19.18
C PRO A 207 16.14 -19.91 20.23
N VAL A 208 16.60 -19.48 21.43
CA VAL A 208 17.31 -20.37 22.41
C VAL A 208 16.67 -20.44 23.79
N ASP A 209 15.69 -19.62 24.09
CA ASP A 209 15.15 -19.58 25.45
C ASP A 209 14.12 -20.68 25.72
N TYR A 210 13.41 -21.15 24.70
CA TYR A 210 12.40 -22.21 24.83
C TYR A 210 12.19 -22.96 23.51
N PRO A 211 11.81 -24.23 23.54
CA PRO A 211 11.41 -25.00 22.37
C PRO A 211 9.99 -24.59 21.91
N VAL A 212 9.56 -25.04 20.73
CA VAL A 212 8.19 -24.84 20.27
C VAL A 212 7.15 -25.41 21.24
N SER A 213 7.38 -26.63 21.70
CA SER A 213 6.56 -27.32 22.71
C SER A 213 7.40 -28.38 23.45
N PHE A 214 6.99 -28.72 24.65
CA PHE A 214 7.55 -29.81 25.40
C PHE A 214 6.71 -31.10 25.20
N PRO A 215 7.29 -32.29 25.42
CA PRO A 215 6.54 -33.53 25.45
C PRO A 215 5.49 -33.53 26.58
N ALA A 216 4.40 -34.27 26.38
CA ALA A 216 3.40 -34.47 27.44
C ALA A 216 3.98 -35.28 28.62
N GLY A 217 3.46 -35.09 29.83
CA GLY A 217 3.69 -36.02 30.95
C GLY A 217 4.55 -35.50 32.10
N TYR A 218 5.00 -34.28 32.11
CA TYR A 218 5.85 -33.71 33.20
C TYR A 218 5.09 -33.27 34.45
N GLY A 219 4.22 -34.17 34.97
CA GLY A 219 3.49 -33.89 36.20
C GLY A 219 2.26 -32.98 36.03
N TYR A 220 1.95 -32.60 34.85
CA TYR A 220 0.72 -31.90 34.49
C TYR A 220 -0.22 -32.90 33.86
N ASP A 221 -1.36 -33.15 34.50
CA ASP A 221 -2.45 -33.96 33.95
C ASP A 221 -3.25 -33.09 32.95
N THR A 222 -2.65 -32.81 31.80
CA THR A 222 -3.25 -31.98 30.80
C THR A 222 -3.35 -32.71 29.47
N GLU A 223 -4.50 -32.72 28.87
CA GLU A 223 -4.69 -33.04 27.47
C GLU A 223 -4.16 -31.91 26.60
N ASP A 224 -3.74 -30.77 27.20
CA ASP A 224 -3.27 -29.57 26.51
C ASP A 224 -1.81 -29.73 26.06
N ILE A 225 -1.49 -29.10 24.94
CA ILE A 225 -0.12 -29.03 24.43
C ILE A 225 0.70 -28.14 25.35
N MET A 226 1.86 -28.60 25.73
CA MET A 226 2.81 -27.89 26.60
C MET A 226 3.67 -26.92 25.78
N TRP A 227 3.12 -25.75 25.45
CA TRP A 227 3.84 -24.75 24.65
C TRP A 227 5.04 -24.19 25.41
N GLY A 228 6.16 -24.03 24.71
CA GLY A 228 7.33 -23.39 25.27
C GLY A 228 7.15 -21.90 25.46
N ASP A 229 7.65 -21.36 26.57
CA ASP A 229 7.72 -19.93 26.89
C ASP A 229 8.84 -19.70 27.91
N LYS A 230 9.13 -18.44 28.23
CA LYS A 230 10.02 -18.09 29.33
C LYS A 230 9.44 -16.95 30.17
N SER A 231 9.30 -17.22 31.48
CA SER A 231 8.94 -16.20 32.45
C SER A 231 10.20 -15.51 33.02
N GLY A 232 10.12 -14.18 33.22
CA GLY A 232 11.15 -13.46 34.00
C GLY A 232 12.41 -13.07 33.24
N GLY A 233 12.43 -13.00 31.94
CA GLY A 233 13.50 -12.35 31.15
C GLY A 233 13.26 -10.84 30.97
N PRO A 234 14.23 -10.12 30.43
CA PRO A 234 14.06 -8.69 30.11
C PRO A 234 12.89 -8.41 29.15
N PHE A 235 12.29 -9.45 28.63
CA PHE A 235 11.18 -9.45 27.68
C PHE A 235 9.85 -9.93 28.28
N ALA A 236 9.81 -10.29 29.56
CA ALA A 236 8.62 -10.78 30.22
C ALA A 236 7.63 -9.63 30.49
N THR A 237 6.85 -9.29 29.50
CA THR A 237 5.73 -8.31 29.63
C THR A 237 4.41 -8.99 30.05
N GLY A 238 4.47 -10.17 30.69
CA GLY A 238 3.29 -10.87 31.20
C GLY A 238 2.39 -11.52 30.16
N GLY A 239 2.83 -11.62 28.91
CA GLY A 239 2.12 -12.26 27.80
C GLY A 239 2.80 -13.54 27.34
N TYR A 240 2.01 -14.55 27.03
CA TYR A 240 2.46 -15.77 26.39
C TYR A 240 2.91 -15.46 24.98
N MET A 241 4.12 -15.87 24.63
CA MET A 241 4.74 -15.43 23.38
C MET A 241 5.33 -16.63 22.62
N ASN A 242 4.47 -17.53 22.21
CA ASN A 242 4.88 -18.64 21.35
C ASN A 242 4.25 -18.46 19.96
N PRO A 243 5.04 -18.15 18.90
CA PRO A 243 4.53 -17.89 17.56
C PRO A 243 3.66 -19.01 16.98
N VAL A 244 4.06 -20.26 17.27
CA VAL A 244 3.33 -21.44 16.79
C VAL A 244 2.01 -21.61 17.54
N ALA A 245 2.00 -21.40 18.86
CA ALA A 245 0.77 -21.44 19.65
C ALA A 245 -0.21 -20.35 19.16
N ASP A 246 0.25 -19.12 18.99
CA ASP A 246 -0.57 -18.01 18.47
C ASP A 246 -1.14 -18.28 17.07
N TYR A 247 -0.39 -19.04 16.27
CA TYR A 247 -0.83 -19.43 14.93
C TYR A 247 -1.89 -20.52 14.96
N VAL A 248 -1.71 -21.57 15.80
CA VAL A 248 -2.58 -22.76 15.75
C VAL A 248 -3.81 -22.68 16.66
N THR A 249 -3.84 -21.80 17.67
CA THR A 249 -4.95 -21.69 18.64
C THR A 249 -6.13 -20.89 18.11
N GLY A 250 -6.85 -21.51 17.21
CA GLY A 250 -8.06 -20.95 16.61
C GLY A 250 -7.91 -20.53 15.15
N TYR A 251 -8.99 -20.03 14.58
CA TYR A 251 -9.06 -19.61 13.19
C TYR A 251 -10.16 -18.61 12.94
N LYS A 252 -10.03 -17.90 11.82
CA LYS A 252 -11.00 -16.91 11.36
C LYS A 252 -11.51 -17.26 9.97
N THR A 253 -12.80 -17.03 9.73
CA THR A 253 -13.41 -17.10 8.40
C THR A 253 -14.00 -15.73 8.05
N ASN A 254 -13.82 -15.34 6.79
CA ASN A 254 -14.41 -14.12 6.25
C ASN A 254 -15.08 -14.43 4.91
N HIS A 255 -16.36 -14.08 4.84
CA HIS A 255 -17.12 -14.12 3.60
C HIS A 255 -17.39 -12.69 3.14
N THR A 256 -16.94 -12.33 1.93
CA THR A 256 -17.16 -10.99 1.36
C THR A 256 -17.86 -11.12 0.02
N SER A 257 -18.93 -10.35 -0.21
CA SER A 257 -19.59 -10.25 -1.50
C SER A 257 -19.66 -8.80 -1.98
N ILE A 258 -19.34 -8.58 -3.25
CA ILE A 258 -19.48 -7.29 -3.92
C ILE A 258 -20.32 -7.51 -5.18
N ILE A 259 -21.50 -6.88 -5.22
CA ILE A 259 -22.40 -6.94 -6.36
C ILE A 259 -22.56 -5.55 -6.92
N THR A 260 -22.35 -5.40 -8.23
CA THR A 260 -22.55 -4.15 -8.96
C THR A 260 -23.48 -4.40 -10.13
N ALA A 261 -24.62 -3.72 -10.15
CA ALA A 261 -25.57 -3.73 -11.26
C ALA A 261 -25.61 -2.33 -11.92
N ASN A 262 -25.40 -2.30 -13.21
CA ASN A 262 -25.46 -1.08 -14.02
C ASN A 262 -26.55 -1.23 -15.07
N PHE A 263 -27.48 -0.32 -15.07
CA PHE A 263 -28.50 -0.19 -16.12
C PHE A 263 -28.25 1.08 -16.90
N LYS A 264 -28.11 0.97 -18.24
CA LYS A 264 -27.90 2.12 -19.13
C LYS A 264 -29.03 2.18 -20.16
N LEU A 265 -29.52 3.38 -20.38
CA LEU A 265 -30.43 3.73 -21.46
C LEU A 265 -29.70 4.70 -22.37
N GLN A 266 -29.67 4.42 -23.67
CA GLN A 266 -29.23 5.35 -24.69
C GLN A 266 -30.39 5.58 -25.66
N GLN A 267 -30.79 6.83 -25.84
CA GLN A 267 -31.86 7.23 -26.72
C GLN A 267 -31.34 8.23 -27.77
N ASP A 268 -31.37 7.84 -29.00
CA ASP A 268 -31.15 8.77 -30.11
C ASP A 268 -32.34 9.76 -30.23
N LEU A 269 -32.06 11.02 -30.12
CA LEU A 269 -33.01 12.14 -30.23
C LEU A 269 -32.86 12.87 -31.56
N GLY A 270 -32.24 12.23 -32.55
CA GLY A 270 -32.04 12.78 -33.90
C GLY A 270 -33.30 13.23 -34.61
N MET A 271 -34.46 12.74 -34.16
CA MET A 271 -35.78 13.21 -34.63
C MET A 271 -36.06 14.68 -34.26
N PHE A 272 -35.48 15.18 -33.17
CA PHE A 272 -35.61 16.58 -32.72
C PHE A 272 -34.42 17.42 -33.21
N ILE A 273 -33.19 16.95 -32.96
CA ILE A 273 -31.97 17.62 -33.34
C ILE A 273 -30.97 16.56 -33.83
N LYS A 274 -30.59 16.61 -35.11
CA LYS A 274 -29.64 15.66 -35.69
C LYS A 274 -28.33 15.66 -34.92
N GLY A 275 -27.92 14.47 -34.40
CA GLY A 275 -26.72 14.27 -33.60
C GLY A 275 -26.92 14.40 -32.09
N LEU A 276 -28.15 14.63 -31.61
CA LEU A 276 -28.48 14.67 -30.19
C LEU A 276 -28.79 13.27 -29.67
N THR A 277 -28.19 12.91 -28.54
CA THR A 277 -28.37 11.61 -27.84
C THR A 277 -28.56 11.84 -26.34
N PHE A 278 -29.53 11.20 -25.77
CA PHE A 278 -29.69 11.10 -24.30
C PHE A 278 -29.08 9.80 -23.78
N ASN A 279 -28.29 9.87 -22.70
CA ASN A 279 -27.79 8.68 -22.00
C ASN A 279 -28.17 8.76 -20.52
N GLY A 280 -28.82 7.73 -20.02
CA GLY A 280 -29.13 7.50 -18.61
C GLY A 280 -28.29 6.35 -18.06
N LEU A 281 -27.77 6.49 -16.87
CA LEU A 281 -27.07 5.42 -16.11
C LEU A 281 -27.62 5.36 -14.70
N PHE A 282 -28.08 4.21 -14.31
CA PHE A 282 -28.36 3.85 -12.92
C PHE A 282 -27.36 2.74 -12.50
N SER A 283 -26.65 2.96 -11.40
CA SER A 283 -25.71 1.99 -10.84
C SER A 283 -26.03 1.73 -9.38
N TYR A 284 -26.15 0.45 -9.04
CA TYR A 284 -26.28 -0.04 -7.69
C TYR A 284 -25.08 -0.90 -7.33
N LYS A 285 -24.39 -0.57 -6.25
CA LYS A 285 -23.31 -1.39 -5.70
C LYS A 285 -23.62 -1.74 -4.26
N ASN A 286 -23.52 -3.03 -3.95
CA ASN A 286 -23.60 -3.56 -2.59
C ASN A 286 -22.30 -4.27 -2.22
N HIS A 287 -21.83 -4.02 -1.03
CA HIS A 287 -20.72 -4.74 -0.40
C HIS A 287 -21.22 -5.29 0.93
N SER A 288 -20.99 -6.57 1.17
CA SER A 288 -21.31 -7.25 2.42
C SER A 288 -20.09 -8.06 2.86
N SER A 289 -19.79 -8.01 4.13
CA SER A 289 -18.73 -8.81 4.75
C SER A 289 -19.22 -9.41 6.07
N SER A 290 -18.92 -10.68 6.29
CA SER A 290 -19.24 -11.44 7.49
C SER A 290 -17.99 -12.13 7.99
N ASN A 291 -17.63 -11.88 9.24
CA ASN A 291 -16.48 -12.50 9.91
C ASN A 291 -16.97 -13.41 11.03
N ALA A 292 -16.37 -14.57 11.18
CA ALA A 292 -16.47 -15.41 12.36
C ALA A 292 -15.07 -15.76 12.84
N THR A 293 -14.78 -15.45 14.10
CA THR A 293 -13.50 -15.68 14.76
C THR A 293 -13.67 -16.70 15.85
N ARG A 294 -12.81 -17.69 15.90
CA ARG A 294 -12.75 -18.75 16.89
C ARG A 294 -11.37 -18.71 17.52
N VAL A 295 -11.30 -18.43 18.82
CA VAL A 295 -10.05 -18.23 19.56
C VAL A 295 -10.05 -19.18 20.73
N SER A 296 -8.91 -19.81 20.97
CA SER A 296 -8.60 -20.53 22.19
C SER A 296 -7.40 -19.85 22.86
N ASP A 297 -7.42 -19.75 24.17
CA ASP A 297 -6.22 -19.46 24.94
C ASP A 297 -5.35 -20.71 25.00
N TYR A 298 -4.11 -20.59 25.42
CA TYR A 298 -3.20 -21.69 25.62
C TYR A 298 -2.37 -21.51 26.90
N ASN A 299 -1.89 -22.65 27.44
CA ASN A 299 -0.97 -22.67 28.57
C ASN A 299 0.45 -22.86 28.08
N ALA A 300 1.40 -22.14 28.66
CA ALA A 300 2.79 -22.19 28.26
C ALA A 300 3.69 -22.59 29.44
N PHE A 301 4.85 -23.17 29.16
CA PHE A 301 5.71 -23.85 30.15
C PHE A 301 7.15 -23.50 29.89
N GLU A 302 7.95 -23.50 30.99
CA GLU A 302 9.39 -23.37 30.96
C GLU A 302 10.07 -24.44 31.84
N VAL A 303 11.35 -24.67 31.61
CA VAL A 303 12.17 -25.53 32.46
C VAL A 303 12.32 -24.87 33.82
N ALA A 304 11.85 -25.55 34.86
CA ALA A 304 11.93 -25.10 36.25
C ALA A 304 13.24 -25.51 36.93
N SER A 305 13.70 -26.74 36.68
CA SER A 305 14.95 -27.27 37.17
C SER A 305 15.50 -28.33 36.22
N GLN A 306 16.79 -28.48 36.20
CA GLN A 306 17.52 -29.46 35.43
C GLN A 306 18.46 -30.22 36.40
N ASN A 307 18.60 -31.51 36.19
CA ASN A 307 19.64 -32.33 36.80
C ASN A 307 20.77 -32.50 35.78
N ASP A 308 21.92 -31.89 36.05
CA ASP A 308 23.06 -31.87 35.12
C ASP A 308 23.72 -33.26 34.96
N GLU A 309 23.52 -34.18 35.92
CA GLU A 309 24.12 -35.55 35.87
C GLU A 309 23.24 -36.49 35.02
N THR A 310 21.91 -36.38 35.16
CA THR A 310 20.96 -37.30 34.48
C THR A 310 20.36 -36.70 33.21
N GLY A 311 20.44 -35.39 33.02
CA GLY A 311 19.76 -34.68 31.95
C GLY A 311 18.23 -34.62 32.12
N GLU A 312 17.71 -35.04 33.28
CA GLU A 312 16.29 -34.93 33.62
C GLU A 312 15.94 -33.46 33.94
N TYR A 313 14.74 -33.01 33.56
CA TYR A 313 14.24 -31.67 33.84
C TYR A 313 12.80 -31.70 34.31
N THR A 314 12.42 -30.69 35.06
CA THR A 314 11.04 -30.44 35.46
C THR A 314 10.50 -29.20 34.79
N LEU A 315 9.20 -29.13 34.54
CA LEU A 315 8.55 -27.99 33.95
C LEU A 315 7.70 -27.23 34.95
N ARG A 316 7.59 -25.94 34.77
CA ARG A 316 6.56 -25.12 35.43
C ARG A 316 5.77 -24.32 34.41
N ARG A 317 4.51 -24.03 34.72
CA ARG A 317 3.69 -23.18 33.92
C ARG A 317 4.11 -21.71 34.08
N THR A 318 4.18 -21.01 32.96
CA THR A 318 4.42 -19.55 32.94
C THR A 318 3.09 -18.84 33.08
N GLY A 319 2.88 -18.14 34.20
CA GLY A 319 1.67 -17.41 34.50
C GLY A 319 0.49 -18.26 35.02
N ASN A 320 -0.71 -17.69 34.99
CA ASN A 320 -1.93 -18.31 35.45
C ASN A 320 -2.48 -19.31 34.45
N GLU A 321 -3.18 -20.34 34.97
CA GLU A 321 -3.90 -21.28 34.12
C GLU A 321 -4.97 -20.58 33.29
N ARG A 322 -5.04 -20.92 32.02
CA ARG A 322 -6.01 -20.42 31.07
C ARG A 322 -6.91 -21.54 30.56
N GLY A 323 -8.18 -21.22 30.39
CA GLY A 323 -9.11 -22.17 29.80
C GLY A 323 -8.91 -22.24 28.29
N THR A 324 -8.68 -23.43 27.78
CA THR A 324 -8.39 -23.74 26.38
C THR A 324 -9.65 -23.92 25.52
N ALA A 325 -10.84 -23.74 26.12
CA ALA A 325 -12.11 -23.84 25.38
C ALA A 325 -12.22 -22.75 24.29
N ILE A 326 -12.69 -23.16 23.11
CA ILE A 326 -12.86 -22.26 21.97
C ILE A 326 -13.96 -21.24 22.24
N LYS A 327 -13.61 -19.97 22.20
CA LYS A 327 -14.52 -18.81 22.23
C LYS A 327 -14.83 -18.37 20.81
N THR A 328 -16.09 -18.06 20.53
CA THR A 328 -16.52 -17.64 19.20
C THR A 328 -17.06 -16.20 19.26
N SER A 329 -16.68 -15.39 18.29
CA SER A 329 -17.23 -14.07 18.06
C SER A 329 -17.45 -13.84 16.56
N GLY A 330 -18.31 -12.88 16.22
CA GLY A 330 -18.57 -12.55 14.82
C GLY A 330 -18.92 -11.10 14.63
N SER A 331 -18.70 -10.63 13.42
CA SER A 331 -19.08 -9.28 13.01
C SER A 331 -19.60 -9.27 11.58
N HIS A 332 -20.54 -8.35 11.32
CA HIS A 332 -21.10 -8.13 10.00
C HIS A 332 -20.94 -6.65 9.63
N SER A 333 -20.49 -6.40 8.42
CA SER A 333 -20.42 -5.04 7.89
C SER A 333 -20.91 -5.01 6.44
N GLY A 334 -21.43 -3.87 6.04
CA GLY A 334 -21.89 -3.71 4.67
C GLY A 334 -22.10 -2.26 4.30
N ASN A 335 -22.13 -2.02 3.01
CA ASN A 335 -22.47 -0.72 2.47
C ASN A 335 -23.16 -0.84 1.12
N ARG A 336 -23.92 0.20 0.78
CA ARG A 336 -24.55 0.33 -0.54
C ARG A 336 -24.27 1.69 -1.13
N LYS A 337 -24.07 1.71 -2.42
CA LYS A 337 -23.87 2.91 -3.21
C LYS A 337 -24.85 2.95 -4.36
N LEU A 338 -25.60 4.05 -4.43
CA LEU A 338 -26.48 4.37 -5.55
C LEU A 338 -25.83 5.48 -6.35
N TYR A 339 -25.86 5.36 -7.66
CA TYR A 339 -25.38 6.39 -8.58
C TYR A 339 -26.34 6.55 -9.74
N LEU A 340 -26.76 7.79 -9.97
CA LEU A 340 -27.60 8.18 -11.09
C LEU A 340 -26.83 9.19 -11.92
N GLN A 341 -26.88 9.03 -13.25
CA GLN A 341 -26.31 9.98 -14.20
C GLN A 341 -27.27 10.13 -15.39
N ALA A 342 -27.41 11.35 -15.85
CA ALA A 342 -28.09 11.69 -17.08
C ALA A 342 -27.20 12.60 -17.92
N THR A 343 -27.05 12.31 -19.21
CA THR A 343 -26.27 13.14 -20.12
C THR A 343 -27.10 13.45 -21.39
N LEU A 344 -26.90 14.66 -21.89
CA LEU A 344 -27.30 15.06 -23.24
C LEU A 344 -26.04 15.30 -24.04
N ASP A 345 -25.83 14.50 -25.06
CA ASP A 345 -24.66 14.55 -25.94
C ASP A 345 -25.11 15.03 -27.33
N TYR A 346 -24.50 16.07 -27.82
CA TYR A 346 -24.66 16.58 -29.18
C TYR A 346 -23.36 16.38 -29.94
N LYS A 347 -23.44 15.80 -31.14
CA LYS A 347 -22.31 15.64 -32.04
C LYS A 347 -22.73 15.89 -33.47
N HIS A 348 -22.12 16.88 -34.12
CA HIS A 348 -22.38 17.18 -35.50
C HIS A 348 -21.15 17.77 -36.21
N THR A 349 -20.99 17.39 -37.51
CA THR A 349 -19.96 17.94 -38.40
C THR A 349 -20.66 18.86 -39.41
N PHE A 350 -20.40 20.15 -39.29
CA PHE A 350 -20.91 21.15 -40.21
C PHE A 350 -19.94 21.35 -41.38
N GLY A 351 -20.51 21.45 -42.59
CA GLY A 351 -19.70 21.66 -43.80
C GLY A 351 -18.61 20.64 -44.06
N GLY A 352 -18.66 19.46 -43.39
CA GLY A 352 -17.68 18.41 -43.53
C GLY A 352 -16.32 18.64 -42.81
N VAL A 353 -16.09 19.82 -42.23
CA VAL A 353 -14.81 20.26 -41.65
C VAL A 353 -14.92 20.83 -40.25
N HIS A 354 -16.12 21.19 -39.80
CA HIS A 354 -16.34 21.80 -38.50
C HIS A 354 -16.97 20.77 -37.55
N ASP A 355 -16.17 20.06 -36.78
CA ASP A 355 -16.66 19.09 -35.77
C ASP A 355 -17.00 19.81 -34.47
N VAL A 356 -18.27 19.77 -34.08
CA VAL A 356 -18.77 20.33 -32.83
C VAL A 356 -19.29 19.20 -31.96
N ASN A 357 -18.80 19.08 -30.72
CA ASN A 357 -19.36 18.18 -29.70
C ASN A 357 -19.70 18.99 -28.46
N ALA A 358 -20.91 18.82 -27.95
CA ALA A 358 -21.34 19.42 -26.69
C ALA A 358 -21.95 18.36 -25.80
N MET A 359 -21.71 18.43 -24.50
CA MET A 359 -22.29 17.53 -23.52
C MET A 359 -22.74 18.31 -22.29
N PHE A 360 -23.89 17.96 -21.78
CA PHE A 360 -24.38 18.38 -20.48
C PHE A 360 -24.64 17.14 -19.63
N LEU A 361 -24.15 17.12 -18.41
CA LEU A 361 -24.22 15.99 -17.50
C LEU A 361 -24.78 16.43 -16.15
N PHE A 362 -25.70 15.63 -15.62
CA PHE A 362 -26.13 15.67 -14.22
C PHE A 362 -25.77 14.34 -13.56
N ASN A 363 -25.26 14.37 -12.34
CA ASN A 363 -25.05 13.17 -11.54
C ASN A 363 -25.46 13.34 -10.08
N ARG A 364 -25.85 12.24 -9.48
CA ARG A 364 -26.14 12.15 -8.05
C ARG A 364 -25.65 10.82 -7.49
N GLN A 365 -25.03 10.87 -6.33
CA GLN A 365 -24.54 9.69 -5.62
C GLN A 365 -25.06 9.69 -4.19
N GLN A 366 -25.39 8.49 -3.69
CA GLN A 366 -25.69 8.25 -2.29
C GLN A 366 -24.95 7.00 -1.82
N TYR A 367 -24.27 7.12 -0.69
CA TYR A 367 -23.58 6.01 -0.03
C TYR A 367 -24.12 5.85 1.39
N ASN A 368 -24.40 4.61 1.78
CA ASN A 368 -24.85 4.23 3.11
C ASN A 368 -24.00 3.07 3.62
N THR A 369 -23.65 3.09 4.90
CA THR A 369 -22.98 1.98 5.58
C THR A 369 -23.77 1.55 6.81
N ASN A 370 -23.66 0.27 7.19
CA ASN A 370 -24.15 -0.25 8.47
C ASN A 370 -23.01 -0.37 9.51
N ASN A 371 -21.77 -0.02 9.12
CA ASN A 371 -20.64 0.08 10.04
C ASN A 371 -20.64 1.46 10.69
N VAL A 372 -21.48 1.62 11.71
CA VAL A 372 -21.78 2.90 12.35
C VAL A 372 -21.04 2.95 13.68
N THR A 373 -20.18 3.95 13.86
CA THR A 373 -19.45 4.20 15.11
C THR A 373 -19.98 5.41 15.88
N ASP A 374 -20.66 6.31 15.16
CA ASP A 374 -21.20 7.56 15.69
C ASP A 374 -22.40 8.06 14.86
N LEU A 375 -23.06 9.10 15.32
CA LEU A 375 -24.21 9.70 14.64
C LEU A 375 -23.88 10.14 13.20
N PHE A 376 -22.72 10.75 12.98
CA PHE A 376 -22.37 11.29 11.68
C PHE A 376 -22.10 10.18 10.66
N SER A 377 -21.50 9.07 11.08
CA SER A 377 -21.27 7.89 10.24
C SER A 377 -22.56 7.17 9.88
N SER A 378 -23.64 7.34 10.68
CA SER A 378 -24.96 6.75 10.42
C SER A 378 -25.72 7.43 9.27
N LEU A 379 -25.41 8.67 8.97
CA LEU A 379 -26.10 9.43 7.95
C LEU A 379 -25.65 9.03 6.54
N PRO A 380 -26.53 9.08 5.52
CA PRO A 380 -26.14 8.85 4.13
C PRO A 380 -25.15 9.91 3.66
N GLU A 381 -24.09 9.51 2.93
CA GLU A 381 -23.23 10.44 2.22
C GLU A 381 -23.82 10.74 0.84
N ARG A 382 -24.04 12.02 0.55
CA ARG A 382 -24.64 12.46 -0.72
C ARG A 382 -23.73 13.44 -1.43
N LYS A 383 -23.59 13.24 -2.73
CA LYS A 383 -22.89 14.13 -3.65
C LYS A 383 -23.72 14.30 -4.90
N GLN A 384 -23.69 15.49 -5.47
CA GLN A 384 -24.36 15.76 -6.76
C GLN A 384 -23.57 16.79 -7.54
N GLY A 385 -23.78 16.83 -8.84
CA GLY A 385 -23.11 17.82 -9.65
C GLY A 385 -23.69 17.91 -11.05
N ILE A 386 -23.39 19.02 -11.70
CA ILE A 386 -23.57 19.20 -13.12
C ILE A 386 -22.21 19.44 -13.76
N ALA A 387 -22.05 19.00 -14.99
CA ALA A 387 -20.87 19.28 -15.78
C ALA A 387 -21.26 19.60 -17.22
N GLY A 388 -20.49 20.45 -17.84
CA GLY A 388 -20.64 20.77 -19.24
C GLY A 388 -19.32 20.67 -19.99
N ARG A 389 -19.40 20.28 -21.23
CA ARG A 389 -18.25 20.19 -22.13
C ARG A 389 -18.66 20.69 -23.53
N VAL A 390 -17.82 21.51 -24.14
CA VAL A 390 -17.90 21.86 -25.55
C VAL A 390 -16.54 21.66 -26.17
N SER A 391 -16.48 20.92 -27.27
CA SER A 391 -15.26 20.76 -28.06
C SER A 391 -15.53 21.08 -29.51
N TYR A 392 -14.56 21.73 -30.13
CA TYR A 392 -14.55 22.11 -31.52
C TYR A 392 -13.27 21.63 -32.20
N ALA A 393 -13.39 21.06 -33.37
CA ALA A 393 -12.25 20.77 -34.22
C ALA A 393 -12.50 21.27 -35.65
N TYR A 394 -11.51 21.96 -36.21
CA TYR A 394 -11.51 22.39 -37.59
C TYR A 394 -10.62 21.49 -38.43
N ASP A 395 -11.24 20.75 -39.34
CA ASP A 395 -10.60 19.84 -40.30
C ASP A 395 -9.60 18.85 -39.64
N GLY A 396 -9.86 18.46 -38.39
CA GLY A 396 -8.94 17.60 -37.60
C GLY A 396 -7.57 18.23 -37.32
N ARG A 397 -7.37 19.53 -37.60
CA ARG A 397 -6.12 20.29 -37.44
C ARG A 397 -6.08 21.05 -36.14
N TYR A 398 -7.02 22.01 -35.98
CA TYR A 398 -7.10 22.88 -34.79
C TYR A 398 -8.22 22.41 -33.90
N MET A 399 -7.91 22.23 -32.63
CA MET A 399 -8.84 21.70 -31.64
C MET A 399 -8.90 22.61 -30.43
N ALA A 400 -10.07 22.86 -29.92
CA ALA A 400 -10.31 23.58 -28.68
C ALA A 400 -11.40 22.90 -27.88
N GLU A 401 -11.24 22.86 -26.56
CA GLU A 401 -12.21 22.27 -25.65
C GLU A 401 -12.35 23.16 -24.41
N ALA A 402 -13.57 23.37 -23.95
CA ALA A 402 -13.89 24.03 -22.71
C ALA A 402 -14.82 23.13 -21.88
N ASN A 403 -14.52 22.98 -20.61
CA ASN A 403 -15.30 22.16 -19.67
C ASN A 403 -15.55 22.95 -18.40
N PHE A 404 -16.62 22.61 -17.71
CA PHE A 404 -16.83 22.99 -16.32
C PHE A 404 -17.44 21.85 -15.52
N GLY A 405 -17.13 21.80 -14.23
CA GLY A 405 -17.81 21.01 -13.22
C GLY A 405 -18.35 21.93 -12.12
N TYR A 406 -19.60 21.74 -11.72
CA TYR A 406 -20.18 22.41 -10.55
C TYR A 406 -20.70 21.32 -9.61
N ASN A 407 -19.94 21.06 -8.54
CA ASN A 407 -20.10 19.90 -7.69
C ASN A 407 -20.46 20.31 -6.27
N GLY A 408 -21.39 19.58 -5.66
CA GLY A 408 -21.80 19.75 -4.27
C GLY A 408 -21.46 18.54 -3.41
N SER A 409 -20.94 18.81 -2.21
CA SER A 409 -20.59 17.82 -1.19
C SER A 409 -21.17 18.21 0.17
N GLU A 410 -21.76 17.25 0.88
CA GLU A 410 -22.25 17.43 2.25
C GLU A 410 -21.12 17.52 3.29
N ASN A 411 -19.89 17.31 2.90
CA ASN A 411 -18.73 17.45 3.80
C ASN A 411 -18.48 18.93 4.20
N PHE A 412 -19.14 19.89 3.54
CA PHE A 412 -18.98 21.31 3.80
C PHE A 412 -20.31 21.97 4.20
N ALA A 413 -20.20 23.05 4.97
CA ALA A 413 -21.35 23.89 5.36
C ALA A 413 -22.08 24.45 4.15
N SER A 414 -23.34 24.86 4.31
CA SER A 414 -24.22 25.26 3.21
C SER A 414 -23.62 26.34 2.29
N GLY A 415 -22.86 27.30 2.84
CA GLY A 415 -22.19 28.35 2.07
C GLY A 415 -21.03 27.89 1.20
N ASN A 416 -20.33 26.80 1.58
CA ASN A 416 -19.14 26.28 0.93
C ASN A 416 -19.38 24.93 0.24
N ARG A 417 -20.64 24.48 0.19
CA ARG A 417 -21.04 23.15 -0.29
C ARG A 417 -20.74 22.93 -1.76
N TYR A 418 -20.85 23.97 -2.58
CA TYR A 418 -20.69 23.87 -4.03
C TYR A 418 -19.40 24.53 -4.50
N GLY A 419 -18.64 23.82 -5.36
CA GLY A 419 -17.44 24.32 -6.00
C GLY A 419 -17.57 24.35 -7.51
N PHE A 420 -17.02 25.39 -8.16
CA PHE A 420 -16.96 25.56 -9.61
C PHE A 420 -15.53 25.34 -10.13
N PHE A 421 -15.39 24.43 -11.10
CA PHE A 421 -14.09 23.94 -11.58
C PHE A 421 -14.05 23.99 -13.11
N PRO A 422 -13.62 25.13 -13.70
CA PRO A 422 -13.46 25.29 -15.13
C PRO A 422 -12.17 24.68 -15.65
N SER A 423 -12.16 24.27 -16.93
CA SER A 423 -10.94 23.84 -17.62
C SER A 423 -11.02 24.09 -19.11
N ILE A 424 -9.87 24.33 -19.74
CA ILE A 424 -9.71 24.53 -21.16
C ILE A 424 -8.57 23.70 -21.72
N ALA A 425 -8.67 23.26 -22.96
CA ALA A 425 -7.59 22.61 -23.69
C ALA A 425 -7.55 23.04 -25.13
N VAL A 426 -6.36 23.07 -25.71
CA VAL A 426 -6.11 23.33 -27.13
C VAL A 426 -5.23 22.24 -27.72
N GLY A 427 -5.40 21.94 -28.97
CA GLY A 427 -4.59 20.99 -29.72
C GLY A 427 -4.38 21.44 -31.16
N TYR A 428 -3.17 21.18 -31.65
CA TYR A 428 -2.82 21.40 -33.04
C TYR A 428 -2.20 20.15 -33.64
N ASN A 429 -2.89 19.55 -34.61
CA ASN A 429 -2.38 18.41 -35.35
C ASN A 429 -1.66 18.91 -36.60
N ILE A 430 -0.35 19.13 -36.46
CA ILE A 430 0.53 19.67 -37.51
C ILE A 430 0.57 18.73 -38.72
N SER A 431 0.52 17.45 -38.49
CA SER A 431 0.58 16.44 -39.56
C SER A 431 -0.64 16.39 -40.48
N ASN A 432 -1.73 17.10 -40.12
CA ASN A 432 -2.89 17.25 -40.99
C ASN A 432 -2.81 18.48 -41.92
N GLU A 433 -1.73 19.28 -41.82
CA GLU A 433 -1.48 20.37 -42.73
C GLU A 433 -0.99 19.88 -44.11
N LYS A 434 -1.34 20.58 -45.16
CA LYS A 434 -0.96 20.24 -46.52
C LYS A 434 0.55 20.21 -46.75
N PHE A 435 1.29 21.12 -46.10
CA PHE A 435 2.76 21.13 -46.20
C PHE A 435 3.45 19.91 -45.57
N TRP A 436 2.71 19.10 -44.78
CA TRP A 436 3.24 17.91 -44.14
C TRP A 436 3.22 16.66 -45.02
N ASP A 437 2.59 16.69 -46.15
CA ASP A 437 2.37 15.48 -46.99
C ASP A 437 3.68 14.78 -47.38
N ASN A 438 4.75 15.54 -47.63
CA ASN A 438 6.06 15.00 -47.97
C ASN A 438 6.81 14.40 -46.74
N ILE A 439 6.42 14.82 -45.54
CA ILE A 439 7.03 14.39 -44.27
C ILE A 439 6.26 13.21 -43.69
N ARG A 440 4.97 13.08 -43.99
CA ARG A 440 4.05 12.09 -43.46
C ARG A 440 4.52 10.62 -43.56
N PRO A 441 5.25 10.19 -44.60
CA PRO A 441 5.79 8.82 -44.68
C PRO A 441 6.77 8.50 -43.54
N VAL A 442 7.47 9.50 -43.03
CA VAL A 442 8.43 9.38 -41.90
C VAL A 442 7.75 9.76 -40.59
N ILE A 443 7.22 10.98 -40.52
CA ILE A 443 6.49 11.47 -39.34
C ILE A 443 5.00 11.41 -39.64
N SER A 444 4.40 10.26 -39.30
CA SER A 444 3.02 9.93 -39.65
C SER A 444 1.99 10.75 -38.89
N ASN A 445 2.31 11.16 -37.64
CA ASN A 445 1.52 12.06 -36.84
C ASN A 445 2.39 12.92 -35.94
N LEU A 446 2.09 14.23 -35.87
CA LEU A 446 2.66 15.15 -34.89
C LEU A 446 1.54 16.06 -34.41
N LYS A 447 1.20 15.92 -33.12
CA LYS A 447 0.20 16.73 -32.44
C LYS A 447 0.80 17.42 -31.22
N LEU A 448 0.59 18.71 -31.10
CA LEU A 448 0.87 19.49 -29.89
C LEU A 448 -0.43 19.70 -29.12
N ARG A 449 -0.39 19.69 -27.81
CA ARG A 449 -1.54 19.92 -26.96
C ARG A 449 -1.16 20.63 -25.67
N GLY A 450 -2.09 21.43 -25.16
CA GLY A 450 -1.96 22.09 -23.87
C GLY A 450 -3.31 22.18 -23.18
N SER A 451 -3.30 22.07 -21.87
CA SER A 451 -4.49 22.20 -21.03
C SER A 451 -4.19 22.96 -19.74
N TRP A 452 -5.20 23.69 -19.26
CA TRP A 452 -5.26 24.30 -17.95
C TRP A 452 -6.62 24.04 -17.33
N GLY A 453 -6.67 23.88 -16.02
CA GLY A 453 -7.95 23.76 -15.34
C GLY A 453 -7.85 23.58 -13.85
N LEU A 454 -8.99 23.77 -13.20
CA LEU A 454 -9.18 23.57 -11.79
C LEU A 454 -9.90 22.25 -11.53
N VAL A 455 -9.50 21.57 -10.46
CA VAL A 455 -10.18 20.37 -9.93
C VAL A 455 -10.40 20.54 -8.43
N GLY A 456 -11.57 20.09 -7.94
CA GLY A 456 -11.90 20.16 -6.53
C GLY A 456 -11.83 18.80 -5.86
N ASN A 457 -11.29 18.74 -4.65
CA ASN A 457 -11.29 17.58 -3.79
C ASN A 457 -12.11 17.86 -2.54
N ASP A 458 -13.06 16.98 -2.21
CA ASP A 458 -13.89 17.04 -1.00
C ASP A 458 -13.53 15.95 0.03
N ASN A 459 -12.51 15.16 -0.26
CA ASN A 459 -12.03 14.13 0.66
C ASN A 459 -11.03 14.76 1.64
N THR A 460 -11.47 15.03 2.84
CA THR A 460 -10.65 15.63 3.90
C THR A 460 -9.77 14.61 4.65
N GLY A 461 -10.02 13.30 4.46
CA GLY A 461 -9.35 12.27 5.25
C GLY A 461 -9.77 12.18 6.72
N ALA A 462 -10.54 13.13 7.21
CA ALA A 462 -10.91 13.26 8.62
C ALA A 462 -12.36 12.86 8.94
N GLY A 463 -13.01 12.11 8.06
CA GLY A 463 -14.39 11.71 8.21
C GLY A 463 -15.37 12.71 7.60
N ARG A 464 -16.61 12.69 8.11
CA ARG A 464 -17.73 13.46 7.56
C ARG A 464 -18.10 14.63 8.45
N PHE A 465 -18.72 15.65 7.83
CA PHE A 465 -19.22 16.83 8.54
C PHE A 465 -18.16 17.49 9.45
N THR A 466 -16.92 17.53 8.97
CA THR A 466 -15.77 18.03 9.74
C THR A 466 -15.89 19.50 10.14
N TYR A 467 -16.82 20.22 9.56
CA TYR A 467 -17.15 21.60 9.92
C TYR A 467 -18.01 21.72 11.19
N LEU A 468 -18.64 20.63 11.64
CA LEU A 468 -19.44 20.59 12.87
C LEU A 468 -18.55 20.30 14.08
N GLU A 469 -18.94 20.85 15.21
CA GLU A 469 -18.32 20.51 16.49
C GLU A 469 -18.68 19.07 16.90
N ASP A 470 -17.82 18.50 17.73
CA ASP A 470 -18.02 17.21 18.36
C ASP A 470 -17.58 17.30 19.82
N ILE A 471 -18.51 17.10 20.73
CA ILE A 471 -18.31 17.22 22.18
C ILE A 471 -18.60 15.87 22.83
N ASP A 472 -17.55 15.26 23.39
CA ASP A 472 -17.69 14.09 24.24
C ASP A 472 -18.00 14.53 25.68
N LEU A 473 -19.21 14.23 26.14
CA LEU A 473 -19.67 14.63 27.47
C LEU A 473 -18.96 13.91 28.62
N GLY A 474 -18.31 12.79 28.36
CA GLY A 474 -17.56 11.99 29.32
C GLY A 474 -16.06 11.88 29.01
N GLY A 475 -15.55 12.68 28.08
CA GLY A 475 -14.21 12.53 27.51
C GLY A 475 -13.07 13.20 28.26
N SER A 476 -13.35 14.16 29.13
CA SER A 476 -12.32 14.80 29.94
C SER A 476 -11.86 13.88 31.08
N PRO A 477 -10.56 13.91 31.43
CA PRO A 477 -10.12 13.29 32.67
C PRO A 477 -10.87 13.83 33.91
N GLY A 478 -11.55 14.96 33.77
CA GLY A 478 -12.38 15.53 34.82
C GLY A 478 -11.54 16.02 36.02
N TYR A 479 -12.18 16.10 37.16
CA TYR A 479 -11.50 16.39 38.40
C TYR A 479 -11.75 15.29 39.42
N THR A 480 -10.76 15.06 40.29
CA THR A 480 -10.84 14.06 41.34
C THR A 480 -11.05 14.75 42.69
N THR A 481 -12.09 14.36 43.41
CA THR A 481 -12.37 14.83 44.77
C THR A 481 -12.17 13.68 45.76
N GLY A 482 -12.03 14.02 47.03
CA GLY A 482 -11.84 13.04 48.12
C GLY A 482 -10.38 12.82 48.50
N VAL A 483 -10.19 12.19 49.64
CA VAL A 483 -8.87 11.92 50.23
C VAL A 483 -8.70 10.43 50.45
N GLY A 484 -7.50 9.94 50.20
CA GLY A 484 -7.16 8.52 50.36
C GLY A 484 -7.96 7.59 49.47
N GLY A 485 -8.50 6.50 50.01
CA GLY A 485 -9.30 5.50 49.27
C GLY A 485 -10.67 5.96 48.80
N ASN A 486 -11.14 7.15 49.23
CA ASN A 486 -12.44 7.73 48.87
C ASN A 486 -12.35 8.74 47.74
N ARG A 487 -11.39 8.60 46.84
CA ARG A 487 -11.27 9.48 45.66
C ARG A 487 -12.32 9.13 44.61
N VAL A 488 -13.08 10.13 44.19
CA VAL A 488 -14.06 10.03 43.11
C VAL A 488 -13.65 10.96 41.98
N THR A 489 -13.50 10.38 40.79
CA THR A 489 -13.19 11.12 39.57
C THR A 489 -14.46 11.40 38.79
N TYR A 490 -14.77 12.66 38.60
CA TYR A 490 -15.87 13.12 37.79
C TYR A 490 -15.36 13.44 36.38
N LYS A 491 -15.91 12.78 35.39
CA LYS A 491 -15.65 13.10 34.00
C LYS A 491 -16.46 14.32 33.57
N GLY A 492 -15.87 15.16 32.72
CA GLY A 492 -16.48 16.37 32.19
C GLY A 492 -16.56 16.35 30.66
N PRO A 493 -17.21 17.35 30.07
CA PRO A 493 -17.24 17.50 28.63
C PRO A 493 -15.85 17.85 28.08
N LYS A 494 -15.55 17.34 26.92
CA LYS A 494 -14.33 17.62 26.15
C LYS A 494 -14.69 17.84 24.69
N TRP A 495 -14.16 18.91 24.09
CA TRP A 495 -14.19 19.04 22.64
C TRP A 495 -13.29 17.98 21.99
N SER A 496 -13.90 17.10 21.23
CA SER A 496 -13.17 16.18 20.34
C SER A 496 -12.82 16.89 19.03
N ARG A 497 -13.72 17.77 18.57
CA ARG A 497 -13.54 18.57 17.36
C ARG A 497 -14.18 19.95 17.52
N PHE A 498 -13.47 20.98 17.09
CA PHE A 498 -13.94 22.34 17.14
C PHE A 498 -14.69 22.74 15.86
N PHE A 499 -15.72 23.57 15.99
CA PHE A 499 -16.54 24.07 14.89
C PHE A 499 -15.75 24.98 13.94
N ASN A 500 -15.81 24.69 12.62
CA ASN A 500 -15.30 25.59 11.59
C ASN A 500 -16.18 25.60 10.32
N PRO A 501 -17.13 26.53 10.19
CA PRO A 501 -18.03 26.61 9.03
C PRO A 501 -17.33 27.04 7.73
N ASN A 502 -16.10 27.56 7.81
CA ASN A 502 -15.36 28.08 6.66
C ASN A 502 -14.60 26.98 5.91
N LEU A 503 -14.65 25.73 6.40
CA LEU A 503 -14.06 24.62 5.67
C LEU A 503 -14.65 24.47 4.27
N GLY A 504 -13.78 24.34 3.28
CA GLY A 504 -14.12 24.29 1.88
C GLY A 504 -13.29 23.29 1.08
N TRP A 505 -13.42 23.39 -0.23
CA TRP A 505 -12.76 22.54 -1.19
C TRP A 505 -11.26 22.75 -1.22
N GLU A 506 -10.51 21.66 -1.27
CA GLU A 506 -9.14 21.71 -1.76
C GLU A 506 -9.16 21.92 -3.27
N ILE A 507 -8.34 22.81 -3.80
CA ILE A 507 -8.33 23.17 -5.22
C ILE A 507 -6.97 22.81 -5.82
N GLY A 508 -6.98 21.93 -6.82
CA GLY A 508 -5.83 21.63 -7.66
C GLY A 508 -5.89 22.42 -8.96
N GLU A 509 -4.93 23.30 -9.18
CA GLU A 509 -4.70 23.95 -10.47
C GLU A 509 -3.71 23.12 -11.28
N LYS A 510 -4.13 22.63 -12.46
CA LYS A 510 -3.33 21.75 -13.31
C LYS A 510 -3.03 22.39 -14.64
N ILE A 511 -1.76 22.33 -15.03
CA ILE A 511 -1.27 22.72 -16.36
C ILE A 511 -0.57 21.50 -16.94
N ASN A 512 -0.89 21.16 -18.18
CA ASN A 512 -0.25 20.08 -18.92
C ASN A 512 0.06 20.55 -20.35
N VAL A 513 1.25 20.21 -20.83
CA VAL A 513 1.68 20.42 -22.22
C VAL A 513 2.20 19.10 -22.75
N GLY A 514 1.76 18.69 -23.91
CA GLY A 514 2.11 17.38 -24.47
C GLY A 514 2.39 17.41 -25.97
N ILE A 515 3.22 16.45 -26.37
CA ILE A 515 3.57 16.16 -27.76
C ILE A 515 3.24 14.70 -28.01
N ASP A 516 2.43 14.44 -29.05
CA ASP A 516 2.16 13.09 -29.55
C ASP A 516 2.81 12.96 -30.92
N LEU A 517 3.82 12.07 -31.02
CA LEU A 517 4.61 11.81 -32.21
C LEU A 517 4.42 10.37 -32.66
N GLN A 518 4.15 10.15 -33.96
CA GLN A 518 4.16 8.84 -34.57
C GLN A 518 5.13 8.81 -35.74
N LEU A 519 6.05 7.84 -35.73
CA LEU A 519 7.01 7.60 -36.80
C LEU A 519 6.71 6.29 -37.52
N TYR A 520 6.76 6.33 -38.83
CA TYR A 520 6.59 5.16 -39.73
C TYR A 520 5.33 4.32 -39.43
N ASN A 521 4.27 4.92 -38.91
CA ASN A 521 3.04 4.26 -38.41
C ASN A 521 3.27 3.13 -37.41
N SER A 522 4.45 2.99 -36.86
CA SER A 522 4.88 1.88 -36.02
C SER A 522 5.40 2.31 -34.65
N PHE A 523 6.02 3.45 -34.53
CA PHE A 523 6.61 3.99 -33.32
C PHE A 523 5.79 5.19 -32.84
N ASN A 524 5.20 5.09 -31.67
CA ASN A 524 4.46 6.17 -31.02
C ASN A 524 5.26 6.63 -29.80
N LEU A 525 5.43 7.95 -29.70
CA LEU A 525 6.03 8.62 -28.55
C LEU A 525 5.07 9.70 -28.07
N THR A 526 4.76 9.65 -26.79
CA THR A 526 4.04 10.71 -26.10
C THR A 526 4.94 11.26 -25.01
N VAL A 527 5.13 12.57 -25.00
CA VAL A 527 5.87 13.30 -23.96
C VAL A 527 4.94 14.36 -23.38
N GLU A 528 4.83 14.41 -22.09
CA GLU A 528 4.03 15.38 -21.35
C GLU A 528 4.87 16.05 -20.26
N ALA A 529 4.71 17.34 -20.08
CA ALA A 529 5.19 18.08 -18.94
C ALA A 529 4.00 18.66 -18.19
N PHE A 530 4.00 18.52 -16.87
CA PHE A 530 2.89 18.96 -16.04
C PHE A 530 3.34 19.77 -14.83
N LYS A 531 2.44 20.63 -14.38
CA LYS A 531 2.53 21.33 -13.11
C LYS A 531 1.16 21.29 -12.45
N GLU A 532 1.10 20.88 -11.20
CA GLU A 532 -0.07 20.98 -10.34
C GLU A 532 0.29 21.86 -9.13
N THR A 533 -0.57 22.84 -8.84
CA THR A 533 -0.51 23.60 -7.60
C THR A 533 -1.80 23.31 -6.84
N ARG A 534 -1.68 22.66 -5.70
CA ARG A 534 -2.81 22.36 -4.81
C ARG A 534 -2.80 23.33 -3.66
N ARG A 535 -3.88 24.05 -3.48
CA ARG A 535 -4.09 25.05 -2.42
C ARG A 535 -5.32 24.71 -1.60
N ASP A 536 -5.48 25.43 -0.49
CA ASP A 536 -6.57 25.24 0.45
C ASP A 536 -6.62 23.78 0.96
N ILE A 537 -5.44 23.13 1.11
CA ILE A 537 -5.33 21.75 1.59
C ILE A 537 -5.83 21.69 3.02
N PHE A 538 -6.71 20.75 3.29
CA PHE A 538 -7.28 20.50 4.59
C PHE A 538 -6.22 19.95 5.55
N LEU A 539 -6.03 20.61 6.68
CA LEU A 539 -5.06 20.26 7.71
C LEU A 539 -5.70 20.29 9.10
N SER A 540 -5.18 19.43 9.98
CA SER A 540 -5.45 19.52 11.42
C SER A 540 -4.46 20.51 12.05
N ARG A 541 -4.98 21.51 12.77
CA ARG A 541 -4.19 22.46 13.52
C ARG A 541 -3.96 21.91 14.92
N GLY A 542 -2.78 21.41 15.21
CA GLY A 542 -2.43 20.89 16.54
C GLY A 542 -1.32 21.71 17.19
N SER A 543 -0.32 22.06 16.40
CA SER A 543 0.93 22.68 16.88
C SER A 543 0.92 24.20 16.95
N THR A 544 -0.09 24.86 16.37
CA THR A 544 -0.16 26.34 16.31
C THR A 544 -1.26 26.94 17.18
N ILE A 545 -2.02 26.10 17.89
CA ILE A 545 -3.06 26.55 18.80
C ILE A 545 -2.45 26.69 20.20
N PRO A 546 -2.46 27.91 20.80
CA PRO A 546 -1.93 28.10 22.12
C PRO A 546 -2.74 27.33 23.19
N ASP A 547 -2.06 26.69 24.14
CA ASP A 547 -2.66 25.87 25.18
C ASP A 547 -3.61 26.68 26.10
N PHE A 548 -3.36 27.99 26.28
CA PHE A 548 -4.20 28.87 27.12
C PHE A 548 -5.63 29.05 26.59
N LEU A 549 -5.90 28.70 25.32
CA LEU A 549 -7.25 28.72 24.75
C LEU A 549 -8.12 27.56 25.27
N GLY A 550 -7.56 26.63 26.05
CA GLY A 550 -8.29 25.49 26.60
C GLY A 550 -8.77 24.48 25.57
N LEU A 551 -8.24 24.55 24.32
CA LEU A 551 -8.55 23.63 23.20
C LEU A 551 -7.56 22.48 23.14
N SER A 552 -6.72 22.32 24.15
CA SER A 552 -5.76 21.21 24.22
C SER A 552 -6.48 19.85 24.09
N GLY A 553 -6.10 19.11 23.03
CA GLY A 553 -6.70 17.85 22.67
C GLY A 553 -7.99 17.92 21.86
N ALA A 554 -8.48 19.11 21.48
CA ALA A 554 -9.51 19.28 20.46
C ALA A 554 -8.88 19.36 19.07
N THR A 555 -9.47 18.66 18.09
CA THR A 555 -9.03 18.79 16.70
C THR A 555 -9.66 20.03 16.07
N VAL A 556 -8.84 20.94 15.57
CA VAL A 556 -9.26 22.11 14.78
C VAL A 556 -8.82 21.89 13.34
N TYR A 557 -9.75 21.92 12.41
CA TYR A 557 -9.46 21.79 10.99
C TYR A 557 -9.51 23.14 10.27
N ALA A 558 -8.63 23.31 9.29
CA ALA A 558 -8.61 24.47 8.42
C ALA A 558 -8.00 24.15 7.04
N ASN A 559 -8.34 24.95 6.04
CA ASN A 559 -7.77 24.87 4.70
C ASN A 559 -6.54 25.80 4.59
N LEU A 560 -5.39 25.33 5.04
CA LEU A 560 -4.17 26.15 5.20
C LEU A 560 -2.96 25.62 4.41
N GLY A 561 -3.04 24.42 3.87
CA GLY A 561 -1.91 23.82 3.18
C GLY A 561 -1.84 24.20 1.71
N LYS A 562 -0.61 24.25 1.17
CA LYS A 562 -0.36 24.42 -0.26
C LYS A 562 0.85 23.61 -0.69
N MET A 563 0.73 22.97 -1.83
CA MET A 563 1.78 22.15 -2.42
C MET A 563 1.87 22.40 -3.92
N LYS A 564 3.06 22.19 -4.44
CA LYS A 564 3.35 22.19 -5.88
C LYS A 564 3.88 20.82 -6.27
N ASN A 565 3.45 20.31 -7.41
CA ASN A 565 3.99 19.11 -8.03
C ASN A 565 4.32 19.41 -9.49
N ILE A 566 5.56 19.12 -9.90
CA ILE A 566 6.03 19.30 -11.28
C ILE A 566 6.61 17.98 -11.77
N GLY A 567 6.47 17.70 -13.05
CA GLY A 567 7.00 16.48 -13.59
C GLY A 567 6.84 16.33 -15.08
N MET A 568 7.25 15.14 -15.54
CA MET A 568 7.12 14.73 -16.93
C MET A 568 6.71 13.27 -17.00
N ASP A 569 5.90 12.96 -18.01
CA ASP A 569 5.54 11.60 -18.40
C ASP A 569 6.04 11.33 -19.82
N LEU A 570 6.55 10.12 -20.03
CA LEU A 570 6.96 9.64 -21.33
C LEU A 570 6.36 8.26 -21.57
N SER A 571 5.78 8.03 -22.74
CA SER A 571 5.27 6.73 -23.18
C SER A 571 5.79 6.42 -24.58
N ILE A 572 6.32 5.22 -24.74
CA ILE A 572 6.80 4.68 -26.01
C ILE A 572 6.03 3.41 -26.30
N ASP A 573 5.47 3.34 -27.51
CA ASP A 573 4.82 2.15 -28.04
C ASP A 573 5.35 1.89 -29.46
N TYR A 574 6.05 0.78 -29.63
CA TYR A 574 6.50 0.31 -30.94
C TYR A 574 5.78 -0.97 -31.31
N ASN A 575 5.16 -0.99 -32.47
CA ASN A 575 4.43 -2.15 -32.97
C ASN A 575 4.71 -2.32 -34.45
N LYS A 576 5.28 -3.46 -34.87
CA LYS A 576 5.62 -3.73 -36.28
C LYS A 576 5.39 -5.18 -36.64
N GLN A 577 4.60 -5.40 -37.69
CA GLN A 577 4.58 -6.68 -38.42
C GLN A 577 5.77 -6.68 -39.35
N VAL A 578 6.83 -7.42 -39.03
CA VAL A 578 8.07 -7.46 -39.81
C VAL A 578 7.84 -8.31 -41.07
N ASN A 579 7.19 -9.45 -40.90
CA ASN A 579 6.79 -10.36 -41.99
C ASN A 579 5.60 -11.20 -41.51
N LYS A 580 5.12 -12.17 -42.33
CA LYS A 580 3.95 -13.00 -41.99
C LYS A 580 4.09 -13.77 -40.67
N ASP A 581 5.31 -14.06 -40.24
CA ASP A 581 5.60 -14.90 -39.10
C ASP A 581 6.09 -14.13 -37.87
N LEU A 582 6.57 -12.89 -38.03
CA LEU A 582 7.23 -12.13 -36.98
C LEU A 582 6.52 -10.83 -36.73
N PHE A 583 5.99 -10.68 -35.53
CA PHE A 583 5.48 -9.42 -34.98
C PHE A 583 6.33 -9.01 -33.77
N LEU A 584 6.75 -7.76 -33.76
CA LEU A 584 7.53 -7.14 -32.68
C LEU A 584 6.71 -6.03 -32.03
N SER A 585 6.69 -6.01 -30.71
CA SER A 585 6.15 -4.93 -29.93
C SER A 585 7.12 -4.57 -28.80
N PHE A 586 7.21 -3.28 -28.50
CA PHE A 586 7.95 -2.77 -27.34
C PHE A 586 7.10 -1.69 -26.67
N LYS A 587 7.02 -1.74 -25.35
CA LYS A 587 6.38 -0.70 -24.53
C LYS A 587 7.39 -0.14 -23.54
N GLY A 588 7.37 1.18 -23.38
CA GLY A 588 8.15 1.87 -22.37
C GLY A 588 7.33 2.98 -21.75
N THR A 589 7.44 3.16 -20.46
CA THR A 589 6.86 4.26 -19.71
C THR A 589 7.89 4.82 -18.73
N PHE A 590 7.88 6.12 -18.56
CA PHE A 590 8.71 6.82 -17.59
C PHE A 590 7.92 7.98 -17.02
N THR A 591 7.93 8.13 -15.69
CA THR A 591 7.35 9.25 -14.96
C THR A 591 8.40 9.81 -14.02
N TYR A 592 8.60 11.10 -14.06
CA TYR A 592 9.28 11.88 -13.05
C TYR A 592 8.28 12.86 -12.42
N ALA A 593 8.17 12.87 -11.11
CA ALA A 593 7.31 13.80 -10.38
C ALA A 593 8.01 14.26 -9.09
N HIS A 594 8.11 15.56 -8.92
CA HIS A 594 8.70 16.19 -7.73
C HIS A 594 7.69 17.13 -7.08
N ASN A 595 7.37 16.86 -5.83
CA ASN A 595 6.47 17.70 -5.06
C ASN A 595 7.26 18.58 -4.08
N THR A 596 6.68 19.74 -3.75
CA THR A 596 7.24 20.69 -2.77
C THR A 596 6.12 21.23 -1.91
N ILE A 597 6.29 21.20 -0.59
CA ILE A 597 5.41 21.85 0.37
C ILE A 597 5.68 23.35 0.28
N LEU A 598 4.67 24.16 -0.02
CA LEU A 598 4.76 25.62 -0.12
C LEU A 598 4.25 26.32 1.15
N GLU A 599 3.17 25.80 1.72
CA GLU A 599 2.55 26.31 2.95
C GLU A 599 2.05 25.15 3.78
N ARG A 600 2.27 25.22 5.10
CA ARG A 600 1.81 24.24 6.07
C ARG A 600 1.60 24.92 7.41
N ASP A 601 0.61 24.47 8.20
CA ASP A 601 0.40 24.91 9.57
C ASP A 601 1.44 24.23 10.47
N GLU A 602 2.58 24.90 10.69
CA GLU A 602 3.68 24.43 11.52
C GLU A 602 4.21 25.57 12.40
N PRO A 603 4.86 25.29 13.54
CA PRO A 603 5.48 26.32 14.36
C PRO A 603 6.46 27.16 13.55
N PRO A 604 6.61 28.45 13.85
CA PRO A 604 7.62 29.27 13.19
C PRO A 604 9.00 28.84 13.70
N PHE A 605 9.72 28.04 12.94
CA PHE A 605 11.07 27.59 13.23
C PHE A 605 12.10 28.69 12.95
N GLN A 606 11.96 29.85 13.64
CA GLN A 606 12.80 31.02 13.39
C GLN A 606 14.25 30.78 13.79
N GLU A 607 14.48 30.08 14.87
CA GLU A 607 15.81 29.78 15.40
C GLU A 607 16.49 28.62 14.67
N TYR A 608 15.72 27.60 14.33
CA TYR A 608 16.19 26.38 13.64
C TYR A 608 15.39 26.13 12.36
N PRO A 609 15.62 26.90 11.28
CA PRO A 609 14.86 26.79 10.03
C PRO A 609 15.03 25.44 9.31
N ASN A 610 16.05 24.68 9.65
CA ASN A 610 16.30 23.31 9.19
C ASN A 610 15.18 22.32 9.57
N LEU A 611 14.32 22.67 10.54
CA LEU A 611 13.20 21.83 10.98
C LEU A 611 11.93 22.08 10.16
N SER A 612 11.86 23.19 9.40
CA SER A 612 10.67 23.48 8.58
C SER A 612 10.50 22.49 7.45
N SER A 613 9.27 21.98 7.28
CA SER A 613 8.92 21.13 6.14
C SER A 613 8.66 21.92 4.86
N VAL A 614 8.50 23.26 4.97
CA VAL A 614 8.29 24.13 3.81
C VAL A 614 9.53 24.16 2.94
N GLY A 615 9.37 24.01 1.65
CA GLY A 615 10.45 23.89 0.67
C GLY A 615 10.93 22.45 0.41
N HIS A 616 10.47 21.49 1.18
CA HIS A 616 10.81 20.07 1.06
C HIS A 616 9.69 19.23 0.44
N SER A 617 10.03 18.03 -0.01
CA SER A 617 9.04 17.08 -0.53
C SER A 617 8.23 16.45 0.60
N LEU A 618 6.95 16.22 0.36
CA LEU A 618 6.14 15.41 1.26
C LEU A 618 6.72 14.00 1.36
N GLY A 619 6.91 13.49 2.59
CA GLY A 619 7.52 12.18 2.82
C GLY A 619 9.04 12.16 2.76
N GLN A 620 9.72 13.31 2.60
CA GLN A 620 11.15 13.41 2.83
C GLN A 620 11.44 13.31 4.32
N TYR A 621 12.59 12.75 4.67
CA TYR A 621 12.93 12.42 6.05
C TYR A 621 13.61 13.58 6.78
N LEU A 622 13.13 13.88 7.99
CA LEU A 622 13.78 14.80 8.95
C LEU A 622 14.68 13.97 9.88
N LEU A 623 16.00 14.00 9.65
CA LEU A 623 16.97 13.09 10.26
C LEU A 623 18.13 13.83 10.92
N TYR A 624 18.73 13.17 11.91
CA TYR A 624 20.10 13.49 12.35
C TYR A 624 21.08 13.07 11.26
N ILE A 625 22.15 13.84 11.12
CA ILE A 625 23.24 13.54 10.19
C ILE A 625 24.34 12.83 10.96
N ASP A 626 24.71 11.64 10.52
CA ASP A 626 25.76 10.86 11.16
C ASP A 626 27.15 11.18 10.58
N ASN A 627 28.16 10.98 11.42
CA ASN A 627 29.60 10.98 11.09
C ASN A 627 30.18 9.54 11.12
N GLY A 628 29.35 8.50 11.02
CA GLY A 628 29.73 7.13 11.30
C GLY A 628 29.64 6.81 12.80
N LEU A 629 30.53 5.95 13.29
CA LEU A 629 30.57 5.51 14.69
C LEU A 629 31.72 6.20 15.43
N PHE A 630 31.54 6.46 16.73
CA PHE A 630 32.61 6.96 17.59
C PHE A 630 33.77 5.97 17.66
N PRO A 631 35.00 6.36 17.25
CA PRO A 631 36.15 5.45 17.33
C PRO A 631 36.64 5.21 18.77
N ASP A 632 36.59 6.24 19.62
CA ASP A 632 37.19 6.20 20.98
C ASP A 632 36.55 7.24 21.92
N GLU A 633 36.83 7.12 23.23
CA GLU A 633 36.38 8.00 24.29
C GLU A 633 36.90 9.46 24.11
N LYS A 634 38.10 9.64 23.55
CA LYS A 634 38.66 10.96 23.33
C LYS A 634 37.84 11.73 22.31
N THR A 635 37.38 11.06 21.26
CA THR A 635 36.50 11.64 20.25
C THR A 635 35.15 12.04 20.87
N ILE A 636 34.58 11.21 21.75
CA ILE A 636 33.34 11.54 22.46
C ILE A 636 33.53 12.80 23.30
N HIS A 637 34.60 12.90 24.09
CA HIS A 637 34.84 14.05 24.97
C HIS A 637 35.12 15.36 24.23
N ASN A 638 35.64 15.29 23.00
CA ASN A 638 35.98 16.46 22.19
C ASN A 638 34.84 16.93 21.27
N ASN A 639 33.70 16.25 21.30
CA ASN A 639 32.55 16.56 20.44
C ASN A 639 31.31 16.96 21.27
N PRO A 640 30.29 17.56 20.65
CA PRO A 640 29.06 17.96 21.31
C PRO A 640 28.42 16.83 22.11
N ASP A 641 27.80 17.19 23.25
CA ASP A 641 27.15 16.22 24.14
C ASP A 641 25.87 15.64 23.49
N GLN A 642 25.80 14.32 23.39
CA GLN A 642 24.65 13.59 22.82
C GLN A 642 23.71 13.01 23.88
N LYS A 643 23.90 13.27 25.16
CA LYS A 643 23.07 12.69 26.27
C LYS A 643 21.61 13.07 26.17
N ALA A 644 21.27 14.18 25.54
CA ALA A 644 19.89 14.59 25.32
C ALA A 644 19.10 13.59 24.45
N LEU A 645 19.79 12.71 23.71
CA LEU A 645 19.19 11.60 22.98
C LEU A 645 18.80 10.39 23.83
N GLY A 646 18.97 10.49 25.16
CA GLY A 646 18.52 9.45 26.12
C GLY A 646 19.56 8.38 26.43
N TYR A 647 20.82 8.57 26.03
CA TYR A 647 21.92 7.64 26.34
C TYR A 647 23.27 8.36 26.37
N THR A 648 24.18 7.95 27.22
CA THR A 648 25.56 8.46 27.24
C THR A 648 26.39 7.69 26.21
N PRO A 649 26.86 8.32 25.12
CA PRO A 649 27.59 7.64 24.07
C PRO A 649 28.82 6.93 24.56
N GLN A 650 29.17 5.81 23.92
CA GLN A 650 30.37 5.05 24.09
C GLN A 650 31.03 4.77 22.71
N PRO A 651 32.30 4.35 22.66
CA PRO A 651 32.91 3.93 21.40
C PRO A 651 32.06 2.87 20.68
N GLY A 652 31.87 3.04 19.40
CA GLY A 652 30.98 2.20 18.57
C GLY A 652 29.52 2.64 18.52
N ASP A 653 29.15 3.70 19.25
CA ASP A 653 27.83 4.33 19.11
C ASP A 653 27.80 5.33 17.94
N ILE A 654 26.64 5.64 17.41
CA ILE A 654 26.48 6.58 16.30
C ILE A 654 26.86 8.00 16.76
N TRP A 655 27.67 8.65 15.96
CA TRP A 655 28.12 10.01 16.16
C TRP A 655 27.35 10.98 15.25
N TYR A 656 26.73 12.02 15.80
CA TYR A 656 25.89 12.98 15.06
C TYR A 656 26.54 14.35 14.92
N HIS A 657 26.19 15.05 13.83
CA HIS A 657 26.53 16.44 13.61
C HIS A 657 25.70 17.37 14.47
N ASN A 658 26.34 18.31 15.15
CA ASN A 658 25.72 19.51 15.69
C ASN A 658 25.45 20.49 14.54
N LEU A 659 24.22 20.98 14.45
CA LEU A 659 23.81 21.93 13.42
C LEU A 659 23.72 23.34 14.02
N PRO A 660 24.18 24.39 13.30
CA PRO A 660 24.06 25.76 13.81
C PRO A 660 22.61 26.27 13.72
N ASN A 661 22.29 27.21 14.60
CA ASN A 661 21.05 27.99 14.50
C ASN A 661 21.11 28.94 13.27
N TYR A 662 20.07 29.76 13.06
CA TYR A 662 19.99 30.70 11.92
C TYR A 662 21.11 31.77 11.90
N ARG A 663 21.80 32.01 13.03
CA ARG A 663 22.93 32.92 13.15
C ARG A 663 24.28 32.27 12.89
N GLY A 664 24.31 30.96 12.67
CA GLY A 664 25.54 30.18 12.53
C GLY A 664 26.19 29.81 13.86
N GLU A 665 25.50 29.92 14.98
CA GLU A 665 25.99 29.61 16.33
C GLU A 665 25.68 28.15 16.68
N TYR A 666 26.64 27.45 17.30
CA TYR A 666 26.54 26.08 17.78
C TYR A 666 26.31 26.06 19.29
N ASP A 667 25.39 25.27 19.77
CA ASP A 667 25.08 25.12 21.20
C ASP A 667 25.90 24.00 21.89
N ASN A 668 26.63 23.19 21.13
CA ASN A 668 27.44 22.05 21.58
C ASN A 668 26.64 20.94 22.26
N VAL A 669 25.37 20.84 21.96
CA VAL A 669 24.48 19.76 22.39
C VAL A 669 23.82 19.15 21.15
N ILE A 670 23.73 17.84 21.07
CA ILE A 670 22.95 17.17 20.04
C ILE A 670 21.54 16.89 20.60
N ASP A 671 20.55 17.57 20.03
CA ASP A 671 19.15 17.42 20.44
C ASP A 671 18.18 17.42 19.25
N GLY A 672 16.89 17.64 19.50
CA GLY A 672 15.87 17.69 18.44
C GLY A 672 16.09 18.75 17.37
N ASN A 673 16.94 19.76 17.62
CA ASN A 673 17.24 20.87 16.72
C ASN A 673 18.27 20.49 15.65
N ASP A 674 19.04 19.43 15.87
CA ASP A 674 20.13 18.95 14.96
C ASP A 674 19.64 18.05 13.83
N ARG A 675 18.37 18.11 13.51
CA ARG A 675 17.77 17.36 12.41
C ARG A 675 17.56 18.26 11.21
N ARG A 676 17.68 17.72 10.03
CA ARG A 676 17.33 18.40 8.78
C ARG A 676 16.72 17.44 7.77
N TYR A 677 16.01 17.99 6.78
CA TYR A 677 15.44 17.19 5.70
C TYR A 677 16.54 16.71 4.75
N VAL A 678 16.66 15.39 4.60
CA VAL A 678 17.69 14.75 3.76
C VAL A 678 17.13 13.54 3.02
N GLY A 679 17.90 13.08 2.03
CA GLY A 679 17.52 11.94 1.19
C GLY A 679 16.40 12.25 0.22
N ASN A 680 15.98 11.21 -0.50
CA ASN A 680 14.78 11.26 -1.34
C ASN A 680 13.54 10.94 -0.50
N PRO A 681 12.34 11.37 -0.93
CA PRO A 681 11.12 10.98 -0.25
C PRO A 681 10.90 9.46 -0.28
N GLN A 682 10.05 8.98 0.64
CA GLN A 682 9.66 7.56 0.68
C GLN A 682 8.95 7.14 -0.62
N ASP A 683 8.08 8.00 -1.14
CA ASP A 683 7.44 7.78 -2.43
C ASP A 683 8.42 8.10 -3.56
N PRO A 684 8.65 7.18 -4.53
CA PRO A 684 9.61 7.39 -5.59
C PRO A 684 9.27 8.60 -6.48
N GLU A 685 10.24 9.47 -6.76
CA GLU A 685 10.07 10.53 -7.75
C GLU A 685 10.17 10.02 -9.18
N ILE A 686 10.84 8.91 -9.41
CA ILE A 686 10.97 8.27 -10.72
C ILE A 686 10.34 6.88 -10.67
N VAL A 687 9.40 6.64 -11.60
CA VAL A 687 8.82 5.33 -11.85
C VAL A 687 8.94 5.03 -13.35
N TYR A 688 9.47 3.87 -13.70
CA TYR A 688 9.64 3.50 -15.09
C TYR A 688 9.34 2.02 -15.32
N GLY A 689 8.94 1.68 -16.54
CA GLY A 689 8.72 0.31 -16.93
C GLY A 689 8.92 0.15 -18.43
N PHE A 690 9.47 -0.98 -18.85
CA PHE A 690 9.70 -1.28 -20.24
C PHE A 690 9.74 -2.78 -20.51
N GLY A 691 9.38 -3.16 -21.72
CA GLY A 691 9.50 -4.55 -22.12
C GLY A 691 9.13 -4.83 -23.56
N PRO A 692 9.85 -5.80 -24.19
CA PRO A 692 9.53 -6.32 -25.50
C PRO A 692 8.43 -7.37 -25.42
N SER A 693 7.68 -7.52 -26.51
CA SER A 693 6.80 -8.64 -26.79
C SER A 693 7.02 -9.09 -28.23
N ILE A 694 7.27 -10.37 -28.43
CA ILE A 694 7.63 -10.96 -29.71
C ILE A 694 6.67 -12.09 -30.00
N LYS A 695 6.06 -12.08 -31.18
CA LYS A 695 5.31 -13.21 -31.69
C LYS A 695 6.01 -13.73 -32.93
N PHE A 696 6.46 -14.99 -32.85
CA PHE A 696 7.14 -15.68 -33.96
C PHE A 696 6.43 -17.00 -34.27
N LYS A 697 5.76 -17.03 -35.42
CA LYS A 697 4.93 -18.17 -35.83
C LYS A 697 3.88 -18.51 -34.74
N LYS A 698 4.07 -19.67 -34.09
CA LYS A 698 3.19 -20.20 -33.05
C LYS A 698 3.63 -19.80 -31.61
N TRP A 699 4.82 -19.23 -31.48
CA TRP A 699 5.39 -18.83 -30.22
C TRP A 699 5.11 -17.37 -29.93
N ASP A 700 4.91 -17.05 -28.68
CA ASP A 700 4.87 -15.68 -28.15
C ASP A 700 5.74 -15.57 -26.89
N PHE A 701 6.48 -14.46 -26.80
CA PHE A 701 7.38 -14.14 -25.70
C PHE A 701 7.08 -12.71 -25.25
N SER A 702 7.04 -12.47 -23.97
CA SER A 702 6.95 -11.13 -23.41
C SER A 702 7.72 -11.01 -22.11
N PHE A 703 8.37 -9.88 -21.94
CA PHE A 703 9.07 -9.51 -20.71
C PHE A 703 8.66 -8.10 -20.35
N PHE A 704 8.56 -7.81 -19.06
CA PHE A 704 8.30 -6.47 -18.59
C PHE A 704 9.10 -6.20 -17.33
N PHE A 705 9.95 -5.19 -17.42
CA PHE A 705 10.71 -4.66 -16.30
C PHE A 705 9.99 -3.46 -15.72
N GLN A 706 10.01 -3.32 -14.40
CA GLN A 706 9.53 -2.16 -13.68
C GLN A 706 10.58 -1.74 -12.66
N GLY A 707 10.85 -0.45 -12.60
CA GLY A 707 11.80 0.11 -11.65
C GLY A 707 11.31 1.41 -11.04
N VAL A 708 11.94 1.75 -9.95
CA VAL A 708 11.82 3.04 -9.28
C VAL A 708 13.20 3.60 -8.97
N ALA A 709 13.28 4.92 -8.90
CA ALA A 709 14.51 5.61 -8.50
C ALA A 709 14.15 6.92 -7.77
N LYS A 710 15.15 7.56 -7.17
CA LYS A 710 14.96 8.73 -6.32
C LYS A 710 13.93 8.43 -5.19
N THR A 711 14.18 7.37 -4.46
CA THR A 711 13.48 7.01 -3.23
C THR A 711 14.48 6.53 -2.20
N SER A 712 14.20 6.77 -0.94
CA SER A 712 15.02 6.31 0.18
C SER A 712 14.24 5.36 1.06
N ILE A 713 14.95 4.40 1.65
CA ILE A 713 14.44 3.48 2.66
C ILE A 713 15.11 3.84 3.99
N LEU A 714 14.32 4.20 4.99
CA LEU A 714 14.77 4.37 6.36
C LEU A 714 14.56 3.06 7.12
N MET A 715 15.66 2.45 7.56
CA MET A 715 15.65 1.25 8.40
C MET A 715 15.32 1.65 9.83
N SER A 716 14.35 1.00 10.46
CA SER A 716 13.93 1.27 11.84
C SER A 716 13.30 0.04 12.49
N GLY A 717 13.35 -0.06 13.82
CA GLY A 717 12.80 -1.22 14.54
C GLY A 717 13.54 -2.54 14.27
N ILE A 718 14.86 -2.44 14.00
CA ILE A 718 15.73 -3.58 13.67
C ILE A 718 16.65 -3.96 14.82
N HIS A 719 16.59 -3.24 15.92
CA HIS A 719 17.52 -3.40 17.06
C HIS A 719 17.23 -4.71 17.80
N PRO A 720 18.22 -5.62 17.95
CA PRO A 720 17.98 -6.96 18.52
C PRO A 720 17.78 -6.93 20.04
N PHE A 721 18.33 -5.94 20.71
CA PHE A 721 18.37 -5.83 22.15
C PHE A 721 17.92 -4.44 22.61
N GLY A 722 17.66 -4.24 23.92
CA GLY A 722 17.16 -2.99 24.48
C GLY A 722 15.63 -2.87 24.44
N GLU A 723 15.05 -1.70 24.75
CA GLU A 723 13.59 -1.51 24.85
C GLU A 723 12.87 -1.46 23.51
N ALA A 724 13.47 -0.81 22.50
CA ALA A 724 12.92 -0.72 21.15
C ALA A 724 13.38 -1.88 20.27
N ARG A 725 13.29 -3.11 20.79
CA ARG A 725 13.94 -4.31 20.28
C ARG A 725 13.06 -5.24 19.49
N ILE A 726 13.69 -6.00 18.61
CA ILE A 726 13.27 -7.33 18.25
C ILE A 726 14.00 -8.32 19.18
N ARG A 727 13.42 -9.48 19.45
CA ARG A 727 14.05 -10.50 20.32
C ARG A 727 14.90 -11.48 19.56
N GLY A 728 14.78 -11.53 18.24
CA GLY A 728 15.69 -12.23 17.34
C GLY A 728 16.86 -11.33 16.94
N LEU A 729 17.82 -11.89 16.21
CA LEU A 729 18.99 -11.19 15.69
C LEU A 729 19.04 -11.39 14.17
N PHE A 730 19.02 -10.32 13.40
CA PHE A 730 19.26 -10.40 11.96
C PHE A 730 20.70 -10.82 11.68
N LYS A 731 20.88 -11.74 10.73
CA LYS A 731 22.21 -12.25 10.37
C LYS A 731 23.14 -11.13 9.91
N TYR A 732 22.67 -10.14 9.13
CA TYR A 732 23.50 -9.02 8.68
C TYR A 732 24.01 -8.12 9.81
N ILE A 733 23.31 -8.09 10.96
CA ILE A 733 23.76 -7.41 12.17
C ILE A 733 24.85 -8.25 12.86
N ALA A 734 24.63 -9.55 12.97
CA ALA A 734 25.64 -10.45 13.54
C ALA A 734 26.95 -10.44 12.75
N ASP A 735 26.84 -10.43 11.41
CA ASP A 735 27.99 -10.51 10.50
C ASP A 735 28.82 -9.21 10.42
N ASP A 736 28.22 -8.03 10.65
CA ASP A 736 28.89 -6.74 10.46
C ASP A 736 28.36 -5.67 11.44
N HIS A 737 28.85 -5.72 12.66
CA HIS A 737 28.66 -4.72 13.70
C HIS A 737 30.00 -4.28 14.32
N TRP A 738 29.99 -3.14 14.96
CA TRP A 738 31.18 -2.65 15.65
C TRP A 738 31.49 -3.50 16.91
N THR A 739 32.73 -3.98 17.04
CA THR A 739 33.21 -4.70 18.23
C THR A 739 34.50 -4.08 18.75
N THR A 740 34.88 -4.42 19.98
CA THR A 740 36.18 -3.99 20.56
C THR A 740 37.38 -4.56 19.83
N GLU A 741 37.24 -5.73 19.23
CA GLU A 741 38.28 -6.42 18.45
C GLU A 741 38.33 -5.90 16.99
N ASN A 742 37.21 -5.47 16.46
CA ASN A 742 37.05 -4.89 15.12
C ASN A 742 36.33 -3.55 15.20
N GLN A 743 37.10 -2.49 15.46
CA GLN A 743 36.63 -1.11 15.62
C GLN A 743 36.31 -0.44 14.27
N ASN A 744 35.55 -1.14 13.43
CA ASN A 744 35.09 -0.62 12.12
C ASN A 744 34.07 0.51 12.31
N ILE A 745 34.50 1.75 12.08
CA ILE A 745 33.61 2.94 12.16
C ILE A 745 32.53 2.99 11.06
N ASP A 746 32.71 2.22 9.99
CA ASP A 746 31.78 2.10 8.87
C ASP A 746 30.97 0.80 8.91
N ALA A 747 30.95 0.09 10.06
CA ALA A 747 30.15 -1.13 10.23
C ALA A 747 28.69 -0.88 9.87
N LYS A 748 27.97 -1.91 9.41
CA LYS A 748 26.55 -1.81 9.06
C LYS A 748 25.62 -1.64 10.26
N TYR A 749 26.14 -1.99 11.45
CA TYR A 749 25.42 -1.84 12.72
C TYR A 749 26.39 -1.32 13.80
N PRO A 750 25.92 -0.43 14.70
CA PRO A 750 26.74 0.05 15.81
C PRO A 750 27.01 -1.08 16.80
N ARG A 751 27.77 -0.79 17.85
CA ARG A 751 28.03 -1.76 18.90
C ARG A 751 26.73 -2.36 19.48
N LEU A 752 26.79 -3.63 19.84
CA LEU A 752 25.66 -4.30 20.50
C LEU A 752 25.56 -3.84 21.97
N THR A 753 24.33 -3.63 22.44
CA THR A 753 24.04 -3.30 23.83
C THR A 753 22.67 -3.87 24.23
N LEU A 754 22.56 -4.33 25.48
CA LEU A 754 21.31 -4.80 26.05
C LEU A 754 20.50 -3.68 26.73
N GLU A 755 21.07 -2.51 26.82
CA GLU A 755 20.42 -1.32 27.38
C GLU A 755 19.58 -0.60 26.33
N ASN A 756 18.66 0.24 26.80
CA ASN A 756 17.96 1.14 25.91
C ASN A 756 18.90 2.25 25.43
N ASN A 757 19.47 2.08 24.26
CA ASN A 757 20.37 3.05 23.63
C ASN A 757 19.59 4.01 22.74
N GLY A 758 19.03 5.05 23.36
CA GLY A 758 18.30 6.10 22.63
C GLY A 758 19.13 6.81 21.57
N ASN A 759 20.47 6.83 21.72
CA ASN A 759 21.35 7.41 20.71
C ASN A 759 21.35 6.62 19.39
N ASN A 760 21.51 5.30 19.45
CA ASN A 760 21.61 4.45 18.25
C ASN A 760 20.25 4.20 17.57
N THR A 761 19.14 4.45 18.29
CA THR A 761 17.79 4.24 17.76
C THR A 761 17.19 5.46 17.08
N GLN A 762 17.90 6.60 17.06
CA GLN A 762 17.43 7.81 16.39
C GLN A 762 17.36 7.62 14.87
N ASN A 763 16.31 8.21 14.29
CA ASN A 763 16.20 8.30 12.84
C ASN A 763 17.32 9.19 12.28
N SER A 764 18.25 8.59 11.57
CA SER A 764 19.46 9.26 11.08
C SER A 764 19.87 8.81 9.69
N THR A 765 20.80 9.51 9.10
CA THR A 765 21.39 9.13 7.81
C THR A 765 22.14 7.79 7.90
N TYR A 766 22.60 7.39 9.07
CA TYR A 766 23.18 6.07 9.31
C TYR A 766 22.21 4.91 8.96
N TRP A 767 20.92 5.11 9.11
CA TRP A 767 19.87 4.13 8.79
C TRP A 767 19.22 4.36 7.43
N LEU A 768 19.57 5.44 6.73
CA LEU A 768 18.99 5.78 5.43
C LEU A 768 19.71 5.04 4.30
N ARG A 769 18.96 4.38 3.44
CA ARG A 769 19.47 3.60 2.30
C ARG A 769 18.83 4.04 1.00
N ASN A 770 19.52 3.80 -0.11
CA ASN A 770 18.96 3.99 -1.45
C ASN A 770 17.91 2.90 -1.73
N GLY A 771 16.66 3.30 -1.94
CA GLY A 771 15.52 2.41 -2.19
C GLY A 771 15.28 2.10 -3.67
N SER A 772 16.15 2.52 -4.59
CA SER A 772 15.99 2.26 -6.02
C SER A 772 16.06 0.78 -6.35
N PHE A 773 15.24 0.35 -7.31
CA PHE A 773 15.30 -1.03 -7.81
C PHE A 773 14.82 -1.15 -9.25
N LEU A 774 15.19 -2.26 -9.89
CA LEU A 774 14.65 -2.74 -11.14
C LEU A 774 14.21 -4.20 -10.96
N LYS A 775 12.96 -4.52 -11.29
CA LYS A 775 12.40 -5.88 -11.20
C LYS A 775 11.99 -6.40 -12.57
N LEU A 776 12.31 -7.67 -12.86
CA LEU A 776 11.62 -8.43 -13.90
C LEU A 776 10.22 -8.78 -13.35
N LYS A 777 9.28 -7.87 -13.62
CA LYS A 777 7.93 -7.89 -13.04
C LYS A 777 7.07 -8.97 -13.64
N ASN A 778 7.16 -9.15 -14.97
CA ASN A 778 6.44 -10.18 -15.70
C ASN A 778 7.33 -10.78 -16.80
N ALA A 779 7.25 -12.10 -16.98
CA ALA A 779 7.78 -12.79 -18.13
C ALA A 779 6.80 -13.88 -18.54
N GLU A 780 6.59 -14.08 -19.84
CA GLU A 780 5.69 -15.10 -20.36
C GLU A 780 6.24 -15.69 -21.66
N VAL A 781 6.14 -17.00 -21.79
CA VAL A 781 6.41 -17.76 -23.02
C VAL A 781 5.18 -18.59 -23.34
N GLY A 782 4.64 -18.46 -24.52
CA GLY A 782 3.44 -19.16 -24.98
C GLY A 782 3.67 -19.89 -26.30
N TYR A 783 2.97 -21.00 -26.47
CA TYR A 783 2.89 -21.75 -27.73
C TYR A 783 1.45 -22.04 -28.09
N THR A 784 1.03 -21.63 -29.29
CA THR A 784 -0.33 -21.81 -29.80
C THR A 784 -0.41 -22.89 -30.86
N PHE A 785 -1.30 -23.90 -30.67
CA PHE A 785 -1.53 -24.99 -31.59
C PHE A 785 -3.03 -25.30 -31.73
N LYS A 786 -3.60 -25.15 -32.92
CA LYS A 786 -4.99 -25.48 -33.22
C LYS A 786 -6.05 -24.94 -32.25
N GLY A 787 -5.88 -23.69 -31.80
CA GLY A 787 -6.80 -23.02 -30.84
C GLY A 787 -6.45 -23.26 -29.37
N TRP A 788 -5.50 -24.12 -29.06
CA TRP A 788 -4.93 -24.34 -27.76
C TRP A 788 -3.68 -23.49 -27.58
N ARG A 789 -3.58 -22.75 -26.49
CA ARG A 789 -2.38 -22.02 -26.10
C ARG A 789 -1.88 -22.53 -24.75
N PHE A 790 -0.65 -23.03 -24.73
CA PHE A 790 0.08 -23.44 -23.54
C PHE A 790 1.07 -22.33 -23.22
N TYR A 791 1.18 -21.95 -21.96
CA TYR A 791 2.12 -20.90 -21.58
C TYR A 791 2.66 -21.11 -20.18
N LEU A 792 3.89 -20.64 -20.00
CA LEU A 792 4.56 -20.48 -18.71
C LEU A 792 4.73 -18.99 -18.47
N SER A 793 4.30 -18.51 -17.32
CA SER A 793 4.48 -17.11 -16.95
C SER A 793 5.03 -16.97 -15.54
N GLY A 794 5.72 -15.88 -15.31
CA GLY A 794 6.29 -15.56 -14.01
C GLY A 794 6.05 -14.10 -13.60
N GLN A 795 5.91 -13.87 -12.31
CA GLN A 795 5.80 -12.54 -11.73
C GLN A 795 6.85 -12.35 -10.65
N ASN A 796 7.41 -11.13 -10.54
CA ASN A 796 8.44 -10.76 -9.55
C ASN A 796 9.64 -11.72 -9.57
N LEU A 797 10.14 -12.06 -10.77
CA LEU A 797 11.13 -13.14 -10.95
C LEU A 797 12.51 -12.75 -10.46
N LEU A 798 12.95 -11.53 -10.77
CA LEU A 798 14.29 -11.02 -10.42
C LEU A 798 14.15 -9.59 -9.87
N THR A 799 15.00 -9.27 -8.91
CA THR A 799 15.12 -7.92 -8.33
C THR A 799 16.58 -7.49 -8.34
N PHE A 800 16.87 -6.33 -8.89
CA PHE A 800 18.17 -5.66 -8.88
C PHE A 800 18.03 -4.39 -8.06
N SER A 801 18.74 -4.27 -6.95
CA SER A 801 18.69 -3.11 -6.05
C SER A 801 20.00 -2.98 -5.29
N PRO A 802 20.44 -1.76 -4.98
CA PRO A 802 21.52 -1.54 -4.01
C PRO A 802 21.10 -1.85 -2.57
N PHE A 803 19.79 -1.99 -2.31
CA PHE A 803 19.23 -2.37 -1.02
C PHE A 803 19.01 -3.88 -1.00
N ASP A 804 19.67 -4.59 -0.10
CA ASP A 804 19.70 -6.05 -0.06
C ASP A 804 19.21 -6.68 1.26
N TYR A 805 18.72 -5.90 2.21
CA TYR A 805 18.25 -6.41 3.51
C TYR A 805 16.90 -7.13 3.42
N TRP A 806 15.96 -6.56 2.66
CA TRP A 806 14.66 -7.14 2.33
C TRP A 806 14.19 -6.71 0.94
N ASP A 807 13.01 -7.14 0.52
CA ASP A 807 12.46 -6.69 -0.77
C ASP A 807 12.23 -5.17 -0.76
N PRO A 808 12.90 -4.40 -1.63
CA PRO A 808 12.82 -2.93 -1.61
C PRO A 808 11.40 -2.38 -1.85
N GLU A 809 10.48 -3.15 -2.48
CA GLU A 809 9.07 -2.74 -2.58
C GLU A 809 8.35 -2.67 -1.22
N MET A 810 8.90 -3.27 -0.17
CA MET A 810 8.33 -3.17 1.19
C MET A 810 8.56 -1.81 1.83
N GLY A 811 9.51 -1.03 1.29
CA GLY A 811 9.84 0.32 1.77
C GLY A 811 10.49 0.35 3.15
N SER A 812 10.33 1.48 3.84
CA SER A 812 10.93 1.75 5.14
C SER A 812 10.36 0.90 6.28
N GLY A 813 11.14 0.73 7.34
CA GLY A 813 10.80 -0.01 8.55
C GLY A 813 11.84 -1.07 8.90
N SER A 814 11.38 -2.20 9.44
CA SER A 814 12.23 -3.29 9.93
C SER A 814 12.42 -4.45 8.94
N GLY A 815 11.73 -4.45 7.80
CA GLY A 815 11.69 -5.61 6.91
C GLY A 815 10.83 -6.78 7.40
N MET A 816 10.22 -6.70 8.57
CA MET A 816 9.37 -7.74 9.16
C MET A 816 7.92 -7.74 8.63
N LYS A 817 7.65 -7.03 7.53
CA LYS A 817 6.38 -7.12 6.80
C LYS A 817 6.38 -8.35 5.91
N TYR A 818 5.19 -8.96 5.73
CA TYR A 818 5.06 -10.09 4.80
C TYR A 818 5.51 -9.71 3.39
N PRO A 819 6.52 -10.39 2.81
CA PRO A 819 7.13 -9.99 1.55
C PRO A 819 6.20 -10.12 0.34
N THR A 820 6.54 -9.44 -0.75
CA THR A 820 5.92 -9.68 -2.05
C THR A 820 6.16 -11.12 -2.51
N GLN A 821 5.25 -11.65 -3.33
CA GLN A 821 5.33 -13.02 -3.80
C GLN A 821 5.92 -13.10 -5.21
N ARG A 822 6.80 -14.08 -5.41
CA ARG A 822 7.18 -14.59 -6.72
C ARG A 822 6.17 -15.64 -7.13
N ILE A 823 5.68 -15.59 -8.37
CA ILE A 823 4.69 -16.50 -8.90
C ILE A 823 5.24 -17.12 -10.17
N ILE A 824 5.21 -18.44 -10.27
CA ILE A 824 5.48 -19.20 -11.50
C ILE A 824 4.20 -19.94 -11.85
N ASN A 825 3.64 -19.65 -13.02
CA ASN A 825 2.32 -20.09 -13.43
C ASN A 825 2.39 -20.83 -14.75
N PHE A 826 1.81 -22.02 -14.80
CA PHE A 826 1.54 -22.78 -16.01
C PHE A 826 0.08 -22.65 -16.38
N GLY A 827 -0.23 -22.31 -17.63
CA GLY A 827 -1.58 -22.10 -18.09
C GLY A 827 -1.89 -22.78 -19.42
N ILE A 828 -3.15 -23.17 -19.54
CA ILE A 828 -3.76 -23.70 -20.77
C ILE A 828 -4.97 -22.82 -21.08
N GLN A 829 -5.00 -22.29 -22.28
CA GLN A 829 -6.13 -21.55 -22.80
C GLN A 829 -6.64 -22.19 -24.10
N VAL A 830 -7.95 -22.38 -24.20
CA VAL A 830 -8.62 -22.88 -25.39
C VAL A 830 -9.59 -21.85 -25.91
N THR A 831 -9.49 -21.54 -27.18
CA THR A 831 -10.43 -20.65 -27.87
C THR A 831 -11.17 -21.43 -28.94
N PHE A 832 -12.46 -21.58 -28.75
CA PHE A 832 -13.36 -22.13 -29.72
C PHE A 832 -13.93 -20.97 -30.55
N ASN A 833 -13.51 -20.88 -31.78
CA ASN A 833 -14.03 -19.98 -32.79
C ASN A 833 -14.67 -20.84 -33.86
N ASN A 834 -16.01 -20.95 -33.86
CA ASN A 834 -16.70 -21.68 -34.95
C ASN A 834 -16.48 -20.87 -36.25
N LYS A 835 -15.45 -21.27 -37.02
CA LYS A 835 -15.22 -20.73 -38.37
C LYS A 835 -16.40 -20.99 -39.26
#